data_7488d9ae042d2c2f85adaef1d4bf4f69
#
_entry.id   7488d9ae042d2c2f85adaef1d4bf4f69
#
_cell.length_a   1.000
_cell.length_b   1.000
_cell.length_c   1.000
_cell.angle_alpha   90.00
_cell.angle_beta   90.00
_cell.angle_gamma   90.00
#
_symmetry.space_group_name_H-M   'P 1'
#
loop_
_entity.id
_entity.type
_entity.pdbx_description
1 polymer ?
#
loop_
_entity_poly.entity_id
_entity_poly.type
_entity_poly.pdbx_seq_one_letter_code
_entity_poly.pdbx_strand_id
1 'polypeptide(L)'
;MADSILTLDFPHADVAVITINDPHKSVNILSRQTLADFAKLLDEVAARKGLAGLVIQSGKPSNFIAGADLREFIADIDEPKEKVVAISRHGHELFGRLSKFPFVTIVAIGGLCIGGGAELAIWCDRRIMARETASFGFPEVKLGLFPGWGGTARTPRIVGLSNAVELVNSGENIDAAAAEAMGLAVAVPTEKLLDAAIQMARSEQQSQRYLQNRQEWSKAIMISDTELAFLGATANAYIQGQTKGQYPAPVAALEVMLGAAGVDLETACQMEAEGFADLFGSPVNRALLNVFFLQDANKKQTGPAGAEPRKISKAGVLGAGTMGQGIAAANVKRKIPVALTDQSDAAITRGVQAIITEVSYNKQTKAPDAQKAFEFLSFVTGTQSYADLEDADIVIEAVFENAAVKRELFAEIEPQLSEETLLCSNTSTIPITTLAHGLTHPERFCGLHFFNPVRRMPLVEVIRGKQTSDDTIATAVAYAKAIGKSPIVVNDGPGFLVNRVLLPYMNEALLLLEEGATIKAVDKAATGFGMPMGPIELYDTVGLDVALHAGTVMQQAFPDRVVPSQILPAMAAAKRLGQKNGQGFFDYTTDNKGRSKPQPSAATEQIIQSHLRSKSPASSPQSPAELTDRLFLPM
;
A
#
# COMPACT_ATOMS: atom_id res chain seq x y z
N MET A 1 16.09 0.33 37.31
CA MET A 1 14.87 -0.43 37.01
C MET A 1 14.64 -0.21 35.54
N ALA A 2 14.49 -1.27 34.74
CA ALA A 2 14.13 -1.10 33.34
C ALA A 2 12.79 -0.37 33.29
N ASP A 3 12.68 0.67 32.49
CA ASP A 3 11.44 1.43 32.32
C ASP A 3 10.34 0.47 31.86
N SER A 4 9.35 0.25 32.73
CA SER A 4 8.24 -0.67 32.42
C SER A 4 7.43 -0.10 31.27
N ILE A 5 7.17 -0.93 30.25
CA ILE A 5 6.32 -0.57 29.10
C ILE A 5 4.87 -0.29 29.55
N LEU A 6 4.45 -0.89 30.67
CA LEU A 6 3.12 -0.77 31.24
C LEU A 6 3.20 -0.16 32.62
N THR A 7 2.35 0.84 32.88
CA THR A 7 2.17 1.41 34.22
C THR A 7 0.71 1.31 34.64
N LEU A 8 0.49 1.14 35.94
CA LEU A 8 -0.83 1.14 36.58
C LEU A 8 -0.91 2.31 37.55
N ASP A 9 -1.83 3.22 37.31
CA ASP A 9 -2.07 4.41 38.11
C ASP A 9 -3.53 4.49 38.58
N PHE A 10 -3.75 5.25 39.64
CA PHE A 10 -5.09 5.50 40.21
C PHE A 10 -5.31 7.02 40.33
N PRO A 11 -5.56 7.73 39.19
CA PRO A 11 -5.78 9.19 39.22
C PRO A 11 -6.98 9.57 40.08
N HIS A 12 -7.89 8.65 40.26
CA HIS A 12 -9.00 8.69 41.22
C HIS A 12 -9.09 7.37 41.97
N ALA A 13 -9.55 7.41 43.24
CA ALA A 13 -9.62 6.20 44.09
C ALA A 13 -10.52 5.10 43.51
N ASP A 14 -11.47 5.48 42.65
CA ASP A 14 -12.48 4.63 42.01
C ASP A 14 -12.16 4.24 40.55
N VAL A 15 -11.05 4.72 39.97
CA VAL A 15 -10.68 4.42 38.57
C VAL A 15 -9.22 3.99 38.47
N ALA A 16 -9.00 2.80 37.93
CA ALA A 16 -7.68 2.31 37.53
C ALA A 16 -7.36 2.75 36.09
N VAL A 17 -6.11 3.12 35.83
CA VAL A 17 -5.62 3.46 34.49
C VAL A 17 -4.37 2.66 34.19
N ILE A 18 -4.42 1.83 33.15
CA ILE A 18 -3.24 1.17 32.58
C ILE A 18 -2.78 2.00 31.39
N THR A 19 -1.53 2.48 31.44
CA THR A 19 -0.89 3.22 30.33
C THR A 19 0.17 2.35 29.69
N ILE A 20 0.08 2.22 28.35
CA ILE A 20 1.03 1.46 27.51
C ILE A 20 1.97 2.48 26.85
N ASN A 21 3.27 2.38 27.12
CA ASN A 21 4.27 3.30 26.54
C ASN A 21 5.63 2.61 26.46
N ASP A 22 5.99 2.07 25.31
CA ASP A 22 7.34 1.55 25.06
C ASP A 22 8.30 2.74 24.80
N PRO A 23 9.20 3.08 25.73
CA PRO A 23 10.07 4.25 25.60
C PRO A 23 11.10 4.10 24.48
N HIS A 24 11.38 2.86 24.03
CA HIS A 24 12.41 2.54 23.06
C HIS A 24 11.88 2.42 21.63
N LYS A 25 10.56 2.48 21.43
CA LYS A 25 9.93 2.33 20.11
C LYS A 25 9.02 3.51 19.81
N SER A 26 8.90 3.85 18.54
CA SER A 26 7.97 4.90 18.06
C SER A 26 6.49 4.48 18.21
N VAL A 27 6.22 3.18 18.26
CA VAL A 27 4.87 2.60 18.40
C VAL A 27 4.83 1.56 19.51
N ASN A 28 3.67 1.40 20.16
CA ASN A 28 3.42 0.29 21.06
C ASN A 28 3.03 -0.96 20.25
N ILE A 29 3.58 -2.10 20.63
CA ILE A 29 3.25 -3.42 20.06
C ILE A 29 2.99 -4.43 21.17
N LEU A 30 2.17 -5.43 20.91
CA LEU A 30 1.91 -6.53 21.83
C LEU A 30 2.90 -7.67 21.56
N SER A 31 3.99 -7.70 22.33
CA SER A 31 4.90 -8.85 22.40
C SER A 31 4.43 -9.83 23.51
N ARG A 32 4.95 -11.06 23.50
CA ARG A 32 4.72 -12.05 24.59
C ARG A 32 5.02 -11.46 25.95
N GLN A 33 6.12 -10.69 26.07
CA GLN A 33 6.48 -10.02 27.33
C GLN A 33 5.43 -8.97 27.72
N THR A 34 4.99 -8.14 26.78
CA THR A 34 3.95 -7.12 27.02
C THR A 34 2.64 -7.78 27.47
N LEU A 35 2.24 -8.89 26.84
CA LEU A 35 1.04 -9.64 27.22
C LEU A 35 1.17 -10.27 28.62
N ALA A 36 2.34 -10.83 28.96
CA ALA A 36 2.60 -11.39 30.28
C ALA A 36 2.58 -10.31 31.39
N ASP A 37 3.14 -9.14 31.12
CA ASP A 37 3.12 -8.04 32.08
C ASP A 37 1.71 -7.42 32.18
N PHE A 38 0.97 -7.36 31.08
CA PHE A 38 -0.44 -6.95 31.09
C PHE A 38 -1.28 -7.91 31.96
N ALA A 39 -1.05 -9.23 31.86
CA ALA A 39 -1.72 -10.22 32.70
C ALA A 39 -1.51 -9.97 34.22
N LYS A 40 -0.28 -9.61 34.63
CA LYS A 40 0.05 -9.28 36.03
C LYS A 40 -0.69 -8.02 36.48
N LEU A 41 -0.71 -6.96 35.65
CA LEU A 41 -1.46 -5.75 36.01
C LEU A 41 -2.96 -6.01 36.10
N LEU A 42 -3.53 -6.90 35.30
CA LEU A 42 -4.93 -7.31 35.46
C LEU A 42 -5.17 -8.05 36.79
N ASP A 43 -4.19 -8.81 37.31
CA ASP A 43 -4.27 -9.42 38.63
C ASP A 43 -4.27 -8.36 39.76
N GLU A 44 -3.41 -7.34 39.63
CA GLU A 44 -3.37 -6.22 40.59
C GLU A 44 -4.68 -5.43 40.60
N VAL A 45 -5.23 -5.14 39.41
CA VAL A 45 -6.53 -4.46 39.23
C VAL A 45 -7.67 -5.30 39.83
N ALA A 46 -7.65 -6.64 39.62
CA ALA A 46 -8.66 -7.57 40.16
C ALA A 46 -8.67 -7.61 41.69
N ALA A 47 -7.50 -7.47 42.33
CA ALA A 47 -7.37 -7.47 43.79
C ALA A 47 -7.90 -6.19 44.44
N ARG A 48 -8.08 -5.10 43.68
CA ARG A 48 -8.51 -3.80 44.23
C ARG A 48 -10.03 -3.70 44.30
N LYS A 49 -10.51 -3.35 45.49
CA LYS A 49 -11.94 -3.17 45.76
C LYS A 49 -12.38 -1.71 45.49
N GLY A 50 -13.66 -1.53 45.18
CA GLY A 50 -14.28 -0.21 45.05
C GLY A 50 -14.00 0.54 43.74
N LEU A 51 -13.50 -0.16 42.71
CA LEU A 51 -13.33 0.43 41.40
C LEU A 51 -14.68 0.59 40.67
N ALA A 52 -14.89 1.76 40.08
CA ALA A 52 -15.95 2.04 39.12
C ALA A 52 -15.58 1.58 37.72
N GLY A 53 -14.28 1.57 37.39
CA GLY A 53 -13.83 1.13 36.08
C GLY A 53 -12.31 1.03 35.94
N LEU A 54 -11.91 0.36 34.83
CA LEU A 54 -10.55 0.31 34.31
C LEU A 54 -10.50 1.05 32.97
N VAL A 55 -9.57 1.99 32.84
CA VAL A 55 -9.25 2.65 31.58
C VAL A 55 -7.91 2.13 31.07
N ILE A 56 -7.83 1.78 29.79
CA ILE A 56 -6.59 1.42 29.10
C ILE A 56 -6.28 2.51 28.08
N GLN A 57 -5.09 3.08 28.14
CA GLN A 57 -4.66 4.17 27.23
C GLN A 57 -3.22 3.98 26.74
N SER A 58 -2.80 4.81 25.81
CA SER A 58 -1.41 4.91 25.36
C SER A 58 -0.75 6.18 25.92
N GLY A 59 0.53 6.07 26.26
CA GLY A 59 1.39 7.23 26.54
C GLY A 59 1.91 7.90 25.27
N LYS A 60 1.60 7.37 24.07
CA LYS A 60 2.05 7.94 22.78
C LYS A 60 0.92 8.73 22.12
N PRO A 61 1.19 9.97 21.63
CA PRO A 61 0.13 10.85 21.12
C PRO A 61 -0.51 10.36 19.80
N SER A 62 0.25 9.65 18.95
CA SER A 62 -0.21 9.24 17.62
C SER A 62 -0.43 7.75 17.45
N ASN A 63 -0.20 6.96 18.50
CA ASN A 63 -0.29 5.51 18.46
C ASN A 63 -0.93 4.99 19.75
N PHE A 64 -1.97 4.13 19.61
CA PHE A 64 -2.45 3.34 20.72
C PHE A 64 -1.65 2.04 20.76
N ILE A 65 -1.93 1.10 19.86
CA ILE A 65 -1.18 -0.16 19.69
C ILE A 65 -1.20 -0.51 18.19
N ALA A 66 -0.02 -0.79 17.61
CA ALA A 66 0.15 -1.13 16.20
C ALA A 66 0.14 -2.65 15.92
N GLY A 67 -0.59 -3.43 16.73
CA GLY A 67 -0.75 -4.87 16.56
C GLY A 67 0.22 -5.70 17.40
N ALA A 68 0.30 -7.00 17.09
CA ALA A 68 1.23 -7.96 17.67
C ALA A 68 2.65 -7.81 17.10
N ASP A 69 3.66 -8.35 17.78
CA ASP A 69 5.04 -8.37 17.26
C ASP A 69 5.17 -9.44 16.15
N LEU A 70 5.17 -8.99 14.89
CA LEU A 70 5.27 -9.88 13.72
C LEU A 70 6.59 -10.67 13.64
N ARG A 71 7.63 -10.27 14.39
CA ARG A 71 8.87 -11.04 14.48
C ARG A 71 8.67 -12.32 15.27
N GLU A 72 7.80 -12.29 16.28
CA GLU A 72 7.38 -13.49 17.02
C GLU A 72 6.55 -14.42 16.13
N PHE A 73 5.74 -13.87 15.20
CA PHE A 73 5.03 -14.67 14.19
C PHE A 73 5.99 -15.44 13.27
N ILE A 74 7.06 -14.78 12.81
CA ILE A 74 8.08 -15.47 11.98
C ILE A 74 8.79 -16.54 12.78
N ALA A 75 9.09 -16.30 14.05
CA ALA A 75 9.72 -17.31 14.91
C ALA A 75 8.85 -18.56 15.08
N ASP A 76 7.52 -18.40 15.04
CA ASP A 76 6.54 -19.47 15.20
C ASP A 76 5.99 -20.01 13.86
N ILE A 77 6.50 -19.54 12.71
CA ILE A 77 5.86 -19.76 11.41
C ILE A 77 5.76 -21.24 11.00
N ASP A 78 6.59 -22.09 11.57
CA ASP A 78 6.65 -23.54 11.33
C ASP A 78 6.01 -24.37 12.45
N GLU A 79 5.37 -23.71 13.43
CA GLU A 79 4.76 -24.42 14.53
C GLU A 79 3.50 -25.20 14.07
N PRO A 80 3.23 -26.36 14.69
CA PRO A 80 2.06 -27.17 14.34
C PRO A 80 0.75 -26.44 14.67
N LYS A 81 -0.32 -26.80 13.91
CA LYS A 81 -1.64 -26.16 13.99
C LYS A 81 -2.15 -26.06 15.43
N GLU A 82 -2.01 -27.13 16.21
CA GLU A 82 -2.49 -27.21 17.61
C GLU A 82 -1.84 -26.14 18.48
N LYS A 83 -0.55 -25.84 18.25
CA LYS A 83 0.16 -24.79 18.98
C LYS A 83 -0.29 -23.40 18.57
N VAL A 84 -0.54 -23.18 17.29
CA VAL A 84 -1.09 -21.91 16.78
C VAL A 84 -2.49 -21.66 17.34
N VAL A 85 -3.35 -22.68 17.37
CA VAL A 85 -4.66 -22.63 18.02
C VAL A 85 -4.51 -22.26 19.49
N ALA A 86 -3.56 -22.88 20.21
CA ALA A 86 -3.33 -22.59 21.63
C ALA A 86 -2.87 -21.14 21.85
N ILE A 87 -2.02 -20.58 20.97
CA ILE A 87 -1.59 -19.17 21.01
C ILE A 87 -2.80 -18.23 20.82
N SER A 88 -3.64 -18.51 19.84
CA SER A 88 -4.88 -17.75 19.61
C SER A 88 -5.81 -17.81 20.83
N ARG A 89 -6.05 -19.01 21.36
CA ARG A 89 -6.89 -19.22 22.54
C ARG A 89 -6.35 -18.51 23.78
N HIS A 90 -5.04 -18.50 23.97
CA HIS A 90 -4.42 -17.75 25.08
C HIS A 90 -4.73 -16.24 24.99
N GLY A 91 -4.71 -15.66 23.77
CA GLY A 91 -5.13 -14.27 23.56
C GLY A 91 -6.61 -14.03 23.92
N HIS A 92 -7.50 -14.93 23.50
CA HIS A 92 -8.92 -14.88 23.88
C HIS A 92 -9.12 -14.93 25.41
N GLU A 93 -8.41 -15.82 26.09
CA GLU A 93 -8.48 -15.96 27.54
C GLU A 93 -7.98 -14.71 28.26
N LEU A 94 -6.81 -14.19 27.85
CA LEU A 94 -6.22 -13.00 28.46
C LEU A 94 -7.11 -11.78 28.29
N PHE A 95 -7.53 -11.49 27.06
CA PHE A 95 -8.39 -10.33 26.81
C PHE A 95 -9.81 -10.54 27.33
N GLY A 96 -10.29 -11.79 27.33
CA GLY A 96 -11.58 -12.16 27.93
C GLY A 96 -11.70 -11.82 29.41
N ARG A 97 -10.59 -11.70 30.16
CA ARG A 97 -10.57 -11.23 31.56
C ARG A 97 -11.17 -9.82 31.68
N LEU A 98 -11.01 -8.95 30.67
CA LEU A 98 -11.57 -7.59 30.67
C LEU A 98 -13.10 -7.60 30.78
N SER A 99 -13.75 -8.57 30.16
CA SER A 99 -15.21 -8.72 30.22
C SER A 99 -15.70 -9.47 31.49
N LYS A 100 -14.79 -9.94 32.36
CA LYS A 100 -15.14 -10.66 33.61
C LYS A 100 -15.00 -9.79 34.86
N PHE A 101 -14.46 -8.59 34.77
CA PHE A 101 -14.36 -7.67 35.90
C PHE A 101 -15.74 -7.26 36.42
N PRO A 102 -15.93 -7.03 37.74
CA PRO A 102 -17.19 -6.57 38.34
C PRO A 102 -17.47 -5.08 38.09
N PHE A 103 -16.65 -4.42 37.27
CA PHE A 103 -16.73 -3.03 36.86
C PHE A 103 -16.52 -2.93 35.35
N VAL A 104 -16.79 -1.75 34.80
CA VAL A 104 -16.67 -1.49 33.36
C VAL A 104 -15.19 -1.35 32.93
N THR A 105 -14.87 -1.84 31.74
CA THR A 105 -13.57 -1.65 31.10
C THR A 105 -13.70 -0.74 29.88
N ILE A 106 -12.82 0.24 29.77
CA ILE A 106 -12.85 1.26 28.73
C ILE A 106 -11.47 1.37 28.08
N VAL A 107 -11.44 1.48 26.76
CA VAL A 107 -10.21 1.84 26.05
C VAL A 107 -10.30 3.27 25.50
N ALA A 108 -9.25 4.04 25.74
CA ALA A 108 -9.08 5.42 25.30
C ALA A 108 -8.06 5.46 24.15
N ILE A 109 -8.54 5.57 22.91
CA ILE A 109 -7.75 5.46 21.68
C ILE A 109 -7.36 6.85 21.20
N GLY A 110 -6.12 7.26 21.46
CA GLY A 110 -5.59 8.57 21.06
C GLY A 110 -4.95 8.61 19.67
N GLY A 111 -4.70 7.47 19.04
CA GLY A 111 -4.01 7.37 17.76
C GLY A 111 -4.29 6.05 17.05
N LEU A 112 -3.29 5.51 16.33
CA LEU A 112 -3.40 4.27 15.57
C LEU A 112 -3.67 3.07 16.47
N CYS A 113 -4.78 2.37 16.26
CA CYS A 113 -5.26 1.18 16.97
C CYS A 113 -5.57 0.08 15.96
N ILE A 114 -4.64 -0.85 15.72
CA ILE A 114 -4.80 -1.86 14.68
C ILE A 114 -4.40 -3.26 15.16
N GLY A 115 -4.94 -4.27 14.47
CA GLY A 115 -4.62 -5.68 14.71
C GLY A 115 -4.88 -6.08 16.16
N GLY A 116 -3.93 -6.73 16.81
CA GLY A 116 -4.05 -7.12 18.23
C GLY A 116 -4.43 -5.97 19.17
N GLY A 117 -4.08 -4.71 18.83
CA GLY A 117 -4.53 -3.54 19.57
C GLY A 117 -6.02 -3.26 19.40
N ALA A 118 -6.54 -3.45 18.20
CA ALA A 118 -7.97 -3.38 17.94
C ALA A 118 -8.71 -4.55 18.59
N GLU A 119 -8.10 -5.72 18.62
CA GLU A 119 -8.65 -6.90 19.32
C GLU A 119 -8.73 -6.67 20.83
N LEU A 120 -7.68 -6.17 21.47
CA LEU A 120 -7.75 -5.76 22.87
C LEU A 120 -8.88 -4.75 23.11
N ALA A 121 -9.02 -3.78 22.21
CA ALA A 121 -10.03 -2.73 22.33
C ALA A 121 -11.46 -3.26 22.23
N ILE A 122 -11.77 -4.26 21.41
CA ILE A 122 -13.11 -4.85 21.33
C ILE A 122 -13.43 -5.78 22.50
N TRP A 123 -12.44 -6.23 23.27
CA TRP A 123 -12.67 -6.96 24.52
C TRP A 123 -13.05 -6.04 25.68
N CYS A 124 -12.72 -4.75 25.63
CA CYS A 124 -13.26 -3.77 26.56
C CYS A 124 -14.76 -3.54 26.33
N ASP A 125 -15.48 -3.09 27.37
CA ASP A 125 -16.91 -2.80 27.29
C ASP A 125 -17.18 -1.57 26.42
N ARG A 126 -16.35 -0.55 26.53
CA ARG A 126 -16.50 0.72 25.81
C ARG A 126 -15.20 1.16 25.15
N ARG A 127 -15.33 1.89 24.06
CA ARG A 127 -14.22 2.50 23.30
C ARG A 127 -14.50 3.97 23.14
N ILE A 128 -13.51 4.81 23.43
CA ILE A 128 -13.52 6.25 23.17
C ILE A 128 -12.37 6.54 22.20
N MET A 129 -12.61 7.29 21.17
CA MET A 129 -11.64 7.63 20.14
C MET A 129 -11.42 9.14 20.04
N ALA A 130 -10.17 9.56 19.97
CA ALA A 130 -9.80 10.93 19.68
C ALA A 130 -10.22 11.29 18.24
N ARG A 131 -11.06 12.33 18.09
CA ARG A 131 -11.69 12.70 16.81
C ARG A 131 -10.67 13.03 15.72
N GLU A 132 -9.58 13.69 16.09
CA GLU A 132 -8.63 14.27 15.16
C GLU A 132 -7.51 13.30 14.76
N THR A 133 -7.19 12.32 15.63
CA THR A 133 -5.97 11.53 15.53
C THR A 133 -6.17 10.03 15.51
N ALA A 134 -7.31 9.54 16.04
CA ALA A 134 -7.52 8.11 16.20
C ALA A 134 -7.95 7.43 14.90
N SER A 135 -7.42 6.22 14.70
CA SER A 135 -7.88 5.30 13.67
C SER A 135 -7.93 3.88 14.21
N PHE A 136 -8.84 3.07 13.67
CA PHE A 136 -9.11 1.71 14.12
C PHE A 136 -9.21 0.75 12.93
N GLY A 137 -8.65 -0.46 13.01
CA GLY A 137 -8.77 -1.44 11.92
C GLY A 137 -8.15 -2.79 12.18
N PHE A 138 -8.44 -3.73 11.26
CA PHE A 138 -7.91 -5.09 11.26
C PHE A 138 -7.15 -5.36 9.96
N PRO A 139 -5.84 -5.02 9.87
CA PRO A 139 -5.07 -5.13 8.62
C PRO A 139 -4.56 -6.55 8.32
N GLU A 140 -4.90 -7.56 9.11
CA GLU A 140 -4.35 -8.91 9.06
C GLU A 140 -4.53 -9.58 7.70
N VAL A 141 -5.60 -9.28 6.96
CA VAL A 141 -5.82 -9.84 5.60
C VAL A 141 -4.73 -9.42 4.62
N LYS A 142 -4.06 -8.27 4.87
CA LYS A 142 -2.90 -7.81 4.09
C LYS A 142 -1.62 -8.60 4.39
N LEU A 143 -1.65 -9.41 5.45
CA LEU A 143 -0.59 -10.34 5.83
C LEU A 143 -0.95 -11.81 5.52
N GLY A 144 -2.10 -12.05 4.86
CA GLY A 144 -2.59 -13.40 4.56
C GLY A 144 -3.18 -14.13 5.75
N LEU A 145 -3.59 -13.39 6.79
CA LEU A 145 -4.25 -13.86 8.00
C LEU A 145 -5.58 -13.11 8.20
N PHE A 146 -6.31 -13.43 9.23
CA PHE A 146 -7.37 -12.61 9.78
C PHE A 146 -7.18 -12.46 11.30
N PRO A 147 -7.90 -11.57 12.01
CA PRO A 147 -7.76 -11.41 13.45
C PRO A 147 -7.95 -12.72 14.21
N GLY A 148 -7.03 -13.04 15.12
CA GLY A 148 -7.01 -14.33 15.84
C GLY A 148 -7.19 -14.23 17.36
N TRP A 149 -7.43 -13.03 17.91
CA TRP A 149 -7.63 -12.81 19.35
C TRP A 149 -9.02 -12.24 19.67
N GLY A 150 -10.01 -12.55 18.84
CA GLY A 150 -11.41 -12.17 19.00
C GLY A 150 -11.95 -11.24 17.94
N GLY A 151 -11.14 -10.81 16.98
CA GLY A 151 -11.54 -9.82 15.99
C GLY A 151 -12.70 -10.29 15.11
N THR A 152 -12.71 -11.53 14.62
CA THR A 152 -13.81 -12.09 13.84
C THR A 152 -14.96 -12.59 14.73
N ALA A 153 -14.67 -12.99 15.96
CA ALA A 153 -15.69 -13.48 16.89
C ALA A 153 -16.50 -12.36 17.57
N ARG A 154 -15.84 -11.27 18.00
CA ARG A 154 -16.49 -10.21 18.80
C ARG A 154 -16.99 -9.03 17.96
N THR A 155 -16.26 -8.61 16.92
CA THR A 155 -16.64 -7.43 16.15
C THR A 155 -18.07 -7.54 15.60
N PRO A 156 -18.51 -8.69 15.02
CA PRO A 156 -19.88 -8.85 14.55
C PRO A 156 -20.95 -8.63 15.62
N ARG A 157 -20.63 -8.95 16.87
CA ARG A 157 -21.53 -8.79 18.03
C ARG A 157 -21.63 -7.36 18.53
N ILE A 158 -20.64 -6.52 18.20
CA ILE A 158 -20.57 -5.12 18.64
C ILE A 158 -21.16 -4.20 17.58
N VAL A 159 -20.75 -4.35 16.30
CA VAL A 159 -21.12 -3.43 15.20
C VAL A 159 -22.08 -4.02 14.18
N GLY A 160 -22.52 -5.27 14.40
CA GLY A 160 -23.30 -6.03 13.43
C GLY A 160 -22.43 -6.74 12.39
N LEU A 161 -22.97 -7.83 11.82
CA LEU A 161 -22.20 -8.72 10.95
C LEU A 161 -21.73 -8.02 9.65
N SER A 162 -22.57 -7.19 9.04
CA SER A 162 -22.23 -6.48 7.79
C SER A 162 -21.05 -5.53 7.95
N ASN A 163 -21.06 -4.68 9.00
CA ASN A 163 -19.96 -3.76 9.29
C ASN A 163 -18.68 -4.52 9.63
N ALA A 164 -18.79 -5.61 10.38
CA ALA A 164 -17.63 -6.43 10.74
C ALA A 164 -16.99 -7.09 9.51
N VAL A 165 -17.81 -7.62 8.60
CA VAL A 165 -17.33 -8.22 7.33
C VAL A 165 -16.58 -7.18 6.50
N GLU A 166 -17.11 -5.97 6.37
CA GLU A 166 -16.43 -4.89 5.66
C GLU A 166 -15.10 -4.51 6.34
N LEU A 167 -15.11 -4.29 7.65
CA LEU A 167 -13.94 -3.84 8.42
C LEU A 167 -12.79 -4.87 8.39
N VAL A 168 -13.11 -6.16 8.59
CA VAL A 168 -12.10 -7.24 8.62
C VAL A 168 -11.60 -7.56 7.21
N ASN A 169 -12.49 -7.70 6.23
CA ASN A 169 -12.09 -8.16 4.89
C ASN A 169 -11.44 -7.07 4.03
N SER A 170 -11.71 -5.80 4.30
CA SER A 170 -11.02 -4.70 3.61
C SER A 170 -9.58 -4.51 4.14
N GLY A 171 -9.34 -4.81 5.40
CA GLY A 171 -8.08 -4.49 6.08
C GLY A 171 -7.79 -2.99 6.16
N GLU A 172 -8.79 -2.14 5.91
CA GLU A 172 -8.65 -0.68 5.95
C GLU A 172 -8.95 -0.13 7.34
N ASN A 173 -8.32 0.98 7.67
CA ASN A 173 -8.58 1.66 8.92
C ASN A 173 -9.74 2.64 8.74
N ILE A 174 -10.56 2.75 9.79
CA ILE A 174 -11.61 3.77 9.91
C ILE A 174 -11.20 4.86 10.88
N ASP A 175 -11.69 6.07 10.67
CA ASP A 175 -11.52 7.19 11.61
C ASP A 175 -12.57 7.16 12.74
N ALA A 176 -12.44 8.09 13.69
CA ALA A 176 -13.34 8.16 14.83
C ALA A 176 -14.79 8.45 14.43
N ALA A 177 -15.03 9.20 13.36
CA ALA A 177 -16.39 9.52 12.87
C ALA A 177 -17.08 8.28 12.29
N ALA A 178 -16.36 7.49 11.47
CA ALA A 178 -16.88 6.23 10.94
C ALA A 178 -17.10 5.20 12.06
N ALA A 179 -16.19 5.14 13.05
CA ALA A 179 -16.34 4.26 14.21
C ALA A 179 -17.58 4.63 15.06
N GLU A 180 -17.86 5.92 15.23
CA GLU A 180 -19.07 6.40 15.91
C GLU A 180 -20.34 6.08 15.13
N ALA A 181 -20.33 6.29 13.81
CA ALA A 181 -21.48 6.00 12.93
C ALA A 181 -21.88 4.53 12.93
N MET A 182 -20.93 3.59 13.07
CA MET A 182 -21.22 2.15 13.15
C MET A 182 -21.46 1.64 14.59
N GLY A 183 -21.44 2.52 15.59
CA GLY A 183 -21.66 2.16 16.99
C GLY A 183 -20.47 1.47 17.66
N LEU A 184 -19.27 1.53 17.07
CA LEU A 184 -18.06 0.93 17.64
C LEU A 184 -17.51 1.73 18.81
N ALA A 185 -17.47 3.06 18.71
CA ALA A 185 -16.84 3.95 19.68
C ALA A 185 -17.60 5.28 19.81
N VAL A 186 -17.23 6.07 20.83
CA VAL A 186 -17.67 7.47 20.97
C VAL A 186 -16.49 8.38 20.59
N ALA A 187 -16.74 9.34 19.71
CA ALA A 187 -15.72 10.29 19.27
C ALA A 187 -15.69 11.54 20.14
N VAL A 188 -14.54 11.87 20.70
CA VAL A 188 -14.33 13.05 21.56
C VAL A 188 -13.12 13.87 21.08
N PRO A 189 -13.04 15.18 21.42
CA PRO A 189 -11.80 15.94 21.19
C PRO A 189 -10.59 15.29 21.89
N THR A 190 -9.43 15.33 21.26
CA THR A 190 -8.22 14.63 21.74
C THR A 190 -7.85 15.02 23.17
N GLU A 191 -7.96 16.31 23.51
CA GLU A 191 -7.63 16.84 24.83
C GLU A 191 -8.59 16.39 25.94
N LYS A 192 -9.74 15.82 25.61
CA LYS A 192 -10.77 15.34 26.55
C LYS A 192 -10.79 13.82 26.71
N LEU A 193 -9.88 13.11 26.03
CA LEU A 193 -9.96 11.66 25.86
C LEU A 193 -9.99 10.89 27.20
N LEU A 194 -9.03 11.16 28.09
CA LEU A 194 -8.94 10.47 29.38
C LEU A 194 -10.09 10.89 30.33
N ASP A 195 -10.41 12.16 30.39
CA ASP A 195 -11.51 12.66 31.25
C ASP A 195 -12.85 12.06 30.83
N ALA A 196 -13.11 11.98 29.52
CA ALA A 196 -14.32 11.36 28.99
C ALA A 196 -14.37 9.85 29.32
N ALA A 197 -13.23 9.15 29.28
CA ALA A 197 -13.14 7.75 29.67
C ALA A 197 -13.46 7.55 31.16
N ILE A 198 -12.93 8.39 32.04
CA ILE A 198 -13.20 8.35 33.47
C ILE A 198 -14.68 8.65 33.77
N GLN A 199 -15.25 9.66 33.12
CA GLN A 199 -16.67 9.97 33.26
C GLN A 199 -17.56 8.84 32.76
N MET A 200 -17.22 8.24 31.61
CA MET A 200 -17.94 7.08 31.07
C MET A 200 -17.85 5.88 32.02
N ALA A 201 -16.71 5.62 32.66
CA ALA A 201 -16.57 4.55 33.65
C ALA A 201 -17.57 4.70 34.78
N ARG A 202 -17.69 5.89 35.35
CA ARG A 202 -18.64 6.18 36.43
C ARG A 202 -20.11 6.05 36.00
N SER A 203 -20.44 6.59 34.82
CA SER A 203 -21.80 6.53 34.27
C SER A 203 -22.22 5.08 33.96
N GLU A 204 -21.34 4.29 33.35
CA GLU A 204 -21.63 2.90 33.02
C GLU A 204 -21.73 2.03 34.29
N GLN A 205 -20.90 2.31 35.30
CA GLN A 205 -20.98 1.61 36.58
C GLN A 205 -22.30 1.92 37.31
N GLN A 206 -22.85 3.12 37.20
CA GLN A 206 -24.16 3.47 37.74
C GLN A 206 -25.31 2.83 36.94
N SER A 207 -25.24 2.86 35.61
CA SER A 207 -26.33 2.36 34.76
C SER A 207 -26.34 0.85 34.59
N GLN A 208 -25.21 0.17 34.83
CA GLN A 208 -24.98 -1.26 34.64
C GLN A 208 -25.26 -1.76 33.20
N ARG A 209 -25.31 -0.85 32.23
CA ARG A 209 -25.61 -1.19 30.80
C ARG A 209 -24.55 -2.09 30.18
N TYR A 210 -23.29 -1.93 30.58
CA TYR A 210 -22.20 -2.80 30.12
C TYR A 210 -22.44 -4.29 30.45
N LEU A 211 -23.11 -4.64 31.57
CA LEU A 211 -23.44 -6.02 31.89
C LEU A 211 -24.48 -6.62 30.94
N GLN A 212 -25.46 -5.83 30.53
CA GLN A 212 -26.44 -6.25 29.53
C GLN A 212 -25.74 -6.53 28.18
N ASN A 213 -24.84 -5.63 27.75
CA ASN A 213 -24.08 -5.82 26.52
C ASN A 213 -23.18 -7.06 26.59
N ARG A 214 -22.49 -7.32 27.71
CA ARG A 214 -21.69 -8.55 27.89
C ARG A 214 -22.56 -9.80 27.73
N GLN A 215 -23.77 -9.79 28.28
CA GLN A 215 -24.70 -10.90 28.14
C GLN A 215 -25.17 -11.08 26.69
N GLU A 216 -25.45 -10.00 25.99
CA GLU A 216 -25.85 -10.07 24.58
C GLU A 216 -24.71 -10.51 23.69
N TRP A 217 -23.52 -9.96 23.87
CA TRP A 217 -22.33 -10.31 23.07
C TRP A 217 -21.81 -11.74 23.33
N SER A 218 -22.24 -12.40 24.40
CA SER A 218 -21.93 -13.81 24.64
C SER A 218 -22.80 -14.78 23.86
N LYS A 219 -23.93 -14.34 23.31
CA LYS A 219 -24.91 -15.19 22.62
C LYS A 219 -24.67 -15.24 21.10
N ALA A 220 -25.38 -16.13 20.43
CA ALA A 220 -25.52 -16.13 18.97
C ALA A 220 -26.10 -14.79 18.46
N ILE A 221 -25.69 -14.40 17.27
CA ILE A 221 -26.23 -13.22 16.60
C ILE A 221 -27.60 -13.58 16.01
N MET A 222 -28.60 -12.76 16.31
CA MET A 222 -29.95 -12.94 15.74
C MET A 222 -29.98 -12.41 14.32
N ILE A 223 -29.86 -13.33 13.35
CA ILE A 223 -29.90 -13.05 11.91
C ILE A 223 -30.68 -14.18 11.20
N SER A 224 -31.46 -13.86 10.18
CA SER A 224 -32.16 -14.87 9.40
C SER A 224 -31.22 -15.57 8.42
N ASP A 225 -31.53 -16.86 8.10
CA ASP A 225 -30.76 -17.62 7.11
C ASP A 225 -30.71 -16.93 5.75
N THR A 226 -31.79 -16.27 5.35
CA THR A 226 -31.87 -15.50 4.08
C THR A 226 -30.91 -14.32 4.09
N GLU A 227 -30.88 -13.55 5.17
CA GLU A 227 -29.98 -12.39 5.32
C GLU A 227 -28.52 -12.85 5.36
N LEU A 228 -28.22 -13.92 6.10
CA LEU A 228 -26.90 -14.53 6.19
C LEU A 228 -26.41 -15.01 4.82
N ALA A 229 -27.26 -15.72 4.07
CA ALA A 229 -26.94 -16.20 2.74
C ALA A 229 -26.71 -15.04 1.75
N PHE A 230 -27.54 -14.00 1.80
CA PHE A 230 -27.39 -12.82 0.93
C PHE A 230 -26.08 -12.06 1.23
N LEU A 231 -25.79 -11.82 2.51
CA LEU A 231 -24.53 -11.17 2.93
C LEU A 231 -23.32 -12.01 2.47
N GLY A 232 -23.35 -13.32 2.71
CA GLY A 232 -22.25 -14.22 2.33
C GLY A 232 -22.01 -14.22 0.81
N ALA A 233 -23.06 -14.34 0.01
CA ALA A 233 -22.95 -14.33 -1.45
C ALA A 233 -22.41 -12.99 -1.98
N THR A 234 -22.93 -11.87 -1.45
CA THR A 234 -22.52 -10.53 -1.89
C THR A 234 -21.08 -10.23 -1.49
N ALA A 235 -20.70 -10.50 -0.24
CA ALA A 235 -19.34 -10.29 0.25
C ALA A 235 -18.33 -11.19 -0.48
N ASN A 236 -18.65 -12.48 -0.68
CA ASN A 236 -17.78 -13.38 -1.42
C ASN A 236 -17.59 -12.93 -2.88
N ALA A 237 -18.65 -12.51 -3.57
CA ALA A 237 -18.53 -11.99 -4.92
C ALA A 237 -17.64 -10.75 -4.99
N TYR A 238 -17.74 -9.84 -4.01
CA TYR A 238 -16.87 -8.68 -3.90
C TYR A 238 -15.41 -9.09 -3.64
N ILE A 239 -15.17 -9.96 -2.66
CA ILE A 239 -13.82 -10.47 -2.33
C ILE A 239 -13.18 -11.13 -3.55
N GLN A 240 -13.89 -12.03 -4.24
CA GLN A 240 -13.39 -12.70 -5.45
C GLN A 240 -13.07 -11.69 -6.56
N GLY A 241 -13.91 -10.66 -6.72
CA GLY A 241 -13.66 -9.57 -7.67
C GLY A 241 -12.36 -8.79 -7.38
N GLN A 242 -12.01 -8.61 -6.10
CA GLN A 242 -10.78 -7.91 -5.68
C GLN A 242 -9.56 -8.83 -5.68
N THR A 243 -9.69 -10.03 -5.15
CA THR A 243 -8.57 -10.95 -4.90
C THR A 243 -8.29 -11.90 -6.07
N LYS A 244 -9.24 -12.05 -6.99
CA LYS A 244 -9.21 -13.02 -8.09
C LYS A 244 -8.89 -14.46 -7.61
N GLY A 245 -9.25 -14.77 -6.35
CA GLY A 245 -8.98 -16.07 -5.73
C GLY A 245 -7.54 -16.28 -5.23
N GLN A 246 -6.66 -15.28 -5.34
CA GLN A 246 -5.25 -15.42 -4.97
C GLN A 246 -4.97 -15.18 -3.47
N TYR A 247 -5.91 -14.61 -2.74
CA TYR A 247 -5.77 -14.27 -1.33
C TYR A 247 -6.83 -15.02 -0.51
N PRO A 248 -6.47 -16.13 0.16
CA PRO A 248 -7.43 -16.95 0.89
C PRO A 248 -7.96 -16.29 2.17
N ALA A 249 -7.18 -15.43 2.82
CA ALA A 249 -7.52 -14.88 4.13
C ALA A 249 -8.86 -14.13 4.20
N PRO A 250 -9.24 -13.24 3.24
CA PRO A 250 -10.53 -12.58 3.28
C PRO A 250 -11.72 -13.56 3.13
N VAL A 251 -11.56 -14.63 2.35
CA VAL A 251 -12.60 -15.66 2.20
C VAL A 251 -12.76 -16.44 3.49
N ALA A 252 -11.65 -16.89 4.08
CA ALA A 252 -11.65 -17.63 5.34
C ALA A 252 -12.22 -16.77 6.50
N ALA A 253 -11.85 -15.48 6.56
CA ALA A 253 -12.44 -14.55 7.54
C ALA A 253 -13.96 -14.44 7.40
N LEU A 254 -14.46 -14.34 6.14
CA LEU A 254 -15.89 -14.31 5.86
C LEU A 254 -16.57 -15.61 6.32
N GLU A 255 -16.02 -16.75 5.96
CA GLU A 255 -16.57 -18.08 6.32
C GLU A 255 -16.64 -18.26 7.84
N VAL A 256 -15.58 -17.88 8.57
CA VAL A 256 -15.55 -17.90 10.03
C VAL A 256 -16.61 -16.98 10.62
N MET A 257 -16.74 -15.73 10.17
CA MET A 257 -17.74 -14.79 10.69
C MET A 257 -19.18 -15.25 10.42
N LEU A 258 -19.46 -15.80 9.23
CA LEU A 258 -20.77 -16.32 8.88
C LEU A 258 -21.11 -17.57 9.72
N GLY A 259 -20.18 -18.53 9.82
CA GLY A 259 -20.36 -19.74 10.61
C GLY A 259 -20.50 -19.46 12.10
N ALA A 260 -19.76 -18.48 12.60
CA ALA A 260 -19.77 -18.07 14.02
C ALA A 260 -21.00 -17.23 14.42
N ALA A 261 -21.81 -16.76 13.45
CA ALA A 261 -22.99 -15.96 13.76
C ALA A 261 -24.04 -16.73 14.58
N GLY A 262 -24.25 -18.01 14.25
CA GLY A 262 -25.28 -18.85 14.89
C GLY A 262 -24.88 -19.51 16.21
N VAL A 263 -23.67 -19.26 16.73
CA VAL A 263 -23.17 -19.91 17.95
C VAL A 263 -22.81 -18.88 19.02
N ASP A 264 -22.55 -19.34 20.24
CA ASP A 264 -22.08 -18.48 21.32
C ASP A 264 -20.64 -17.98 21.12
N LEU A 265 -20.22 -16.99 21.90
CA LEU A 265 -18.91 -16.36 21.77
C LEU A 265 -17.75 -17.34 21.98
N GLU A 266 -17.86 -18.29 22.93
CA GLU A 266 -16.79 -19.25 23.22
C GLU A 266 -16.54 -20.17 22.01
N THR A 267 -17.62 -20.71 21.44
CA THR A 267 -17.57 -21.51 20.20
C THR A 267 -17.06 -20.68 19.01
N ALA A 268 -17.50 -19.42 18.90
CA ALA A 268 -17.00 -18.50 17.87
C ALA A 268 -15.49 -18.25 17.97
N CYS A 269 -14.96 -18.06 19.19
CA CYS A 269 -13.52 -17.92 19.43
C CYS A 269 -12.74 -19.20 19.08
N GLN A 270 -13.33 -20.38 19.32
CA GLN A 270 -12.72 -21.64 18.89
C GLN A 270 -12.65 -21.75 17.36
N MET A 271 -13.74 -21.42 16.66
CA MET A 271 -13.77 -21.41 15.19
C MET A 271 -12.77 -20.39 14.61
N GLU A 272 -12.64 -19.22 15.24
CA GLU A 272 -11.63 -18.22 14.87
C GLU A 272 -10.22 -18.78 15.01
N ALA A 273 -9.88 -19.39 16.15
CA ALA A 273 -8.55 -19.94 16.40
C ALA A 273 -8.16 -21.04 15.40
N GLU A 274 -9.11 -21.94 15.08
CA GLU A 274 -8.90 -23.01 14.11
C GLU A 274 -8.70 -22.48 12.69
N GLY A 275 -9.58 -21.57 12.22
CA GLY A 275 -9.48 -20.96 10.91
C GLY A 275 -8.24 -20.06 10.75
N PHE A 276 -7.83 -19.34 11.81
CA PHE A 276 -6.57 -18.59 11.84
C PHE A 276 -5.38 -19.52 11.65
N ALA A 277 -5.36 -20.65 12.38
CA ALA A 277 -4.27 -21.62 12.32
C ALA A 277 -4.15 -22.31 10.96
N ASP A 278 -5.24 -22.44 10.18
CA ASP A 278 -5.21 -22.97 8.82
C ASP A 278 -4.50 -22.04 7.82
N LEU A 279 -4.46 -20.74 8.10
CA LEU A 279 -3.78 -19.76 7.28
C LEU A 279 -2.34 -19.49 7.72
N PHE A 280 -2.06 -19.67 9.00
CA PHE A 280 -0.76 -19.37 9.59
C PHE A 280 0.33 -20.27 8.98
N GLY A 281 1.43 -19.66 8.53
CA GLY A 281 2.51 -20.37 7.86
C GLY A 281 2.19 -20.86 6.43
N SER A 282 0.99 -20.56 5.89
CA SER A 282 0.65 -20.85 4.50
C SER A 282 1.58 -20.11 3.52
N PRO A 283 1.75 -20.59 2.28
CA PRO A 283 2.60 -19.92 1.29
C PRO A 283 2.26 -18.44 1.09
N VAL A 284 0.96 -18.08 1.09
CA VAL A 284 0.52 -16.69 0.94
C VAL A 284 0.88 -15.87 2.17
N ASN A 285 0.65 -16.39 3.38
CA ASN A 285 1.04 -15.70 4.62
C ASN A 285 2.54 -15.45 4.69
N ARG A 286 3.38 -16.46 4.39
CA ARG A 286 4.85 -16.32 4.35
C ARG A 286 5.30 -15.27 3.34
N ALA A 287 4.72 -15.29 2.14
CA ALA A 287 5.06 -14.32 1.10
C ALA A 287 4.70 -12.88 1.51
N LEU A 288 3.50 -12.66 2.07
CA LEU A 288 3.05 -11.34 2.50
C LEU A 288 3.82 -10.83 3.72
N LEU A 289 4.17 -11.69 4.68
CA LEU A 289 5.08 -11.33 5.79
C LEU A 289 6.46 -10.93 5.26
N ASN A 290 7.02 -11.67 4.29
CA ASN A 290 8.30 -11.30 3.67
C ASN A 290 8.22 -9.92 2.99
N VAL A 291 7.16 -9.64 2.22
CA VAL A 291 6.94 -8.32 1.61
C VAL A 291 6.83 -7.22 2.68
N PHE A 292 6.11 -7.48 3.78
CA PHE A 292 6.00 -6.54 4.90
C PHE A 292 7.39 -6.19 5.46
N PHE A 293 8.24 -7.19 5.75
CA PHE A 293 9.58 -6.93 6.30
C PHE A 293 10.52 -6.28 5.29
N LEU A 294 10.43 -6.60 4.02
CA LEU A 294 11.16 -5.88 2.96
C LEU A 294 10.76 -4.41 2.91
N GLN A 295 9.48 -4.09 3.02
CA GLN A 295 8.99 -2.71 3.07
C GLN A 295 9.43 -2.00 4.36
N ASP A 296 9.42 -2.68 5.51
CA ASP A 296 9.89 -2.11 6.78
C ASP A 296 11.40 -1.83 6.75
N ALA A 297 12.18 -2.75 6.20
CA ALA A 297 13.62 -2.54 5.97
C ALA A 297 13.87 -1.37 5.01
N ASN A 298 13.11 -1.27 3.92
CA ASN A 298 13.22 -0.16 2.96
C ASN A 298 12.91 1.19 3.63
N LYS A 299 11.90 1.27 4.48
CA LYS A 299 11.57 2.49 5.23
C LYS A 299 12.73 2.98 6.12
N LYS A 300 13.55 2.06 6.63
CA LYS A 300 14.69 2.36 7.50
C LYS A 300 15.97 2.70 6.73
N GLN A 301 16.08 2.31 5.46
CA GLN A 301 17.26 2.66 4.65
C GLN A 301 17.37 4.16 4.45
N THR A 302 18.56 4.72 4.66
CA THR A 302 18.86 6.15 4.51
C THR A 302 19.75 6.44 3.30
N GLY A 303 20.10 5.43 2.51
CA GLY A 303 21.11 5.52 1.46
C GLY A 303 22.46 4.97 1.92
N PRO A 304 23.59 5.43 1.33
CA PRO A 304 24.93 4.98 1.69
C PRO A 304 25.26 5.30 3.16
N ALA A 305 26.01 4.41 3.80
CA ALA A 305 26.43 4.59 5.19
C ALA A 305 27.36 5.81 5.32
N GLY A 306 27.08 6.67 6.29
CA GLY A 306 27.89 7.87 6.58
C GLY A 306 27.57 9.08 5.70
N ALA A 307 26.66 8.96 4.74
CA ALA A 307 26.20 10.09 3.94
C ALA A 307 25.12 10.90 4.68
N GLU A 308 25.13 12.21 4.52
CA GLU A 308 24.18 13.12 5.16
C GLU A 308 23.18 13.68 4.14
N PRO A 309 21.89 13.33 4.25
CA PRO A 309 20.87 13.84 3.33
C PRO A 309 20.56 15.30 3.63
N ARG A 310 20.49 16.12 2.57
CA ARG A 310 19.99 17.48 2.65
C ARG A 310 18.46 17.50 2.61
N LYS A 311 17.88 18.49 3.29
CA LYS A 311 16.43 18.71 3.27
C LYS A 311 16.03 19.38 1.94
N ILE A 312 15.03 18.84 1.28
CA ILE A 312 14.42 19.44 0.09
C ILE A 312 13.16 20.20 0.51
N SER A 313 13.14 21.48 0.25
CA SER A 313 12.05 22.40 0.60
C SER A 313 11.33 22.96 -0.63
N LYS A 314 11.98 23.00 -1.79
CA LYS A 314 11.43 23.43 -3.07
C LYS A 314 11.92 22.52 -4.20
N ALA A 315 11.04 22.16 -5.12
CA ALA A 315 11.36 21.32 -6.27
C ALA A 315 11.09 22.05 -7.60
N GLY A 316 11.92 21.76 -8.59
CA GLY A 316 11.69 22.09 -9.99
C GLY A 316 11.34 20.85 -10.79
N VAL A 317 10.43 20.94 -11.74
CA VAL A 317 10.10 19.85 -12.67
C VAL A 317 10.14 20.35 -14.09
N LEU A 318 10.99 19.75 -14.91
CA LEU A 318 11.18 20.06 -16.33
C LEU A 318 10.34 19.11 -17.18
N GLY A 319 9.35 19.66 -17.88
CA GLY A 319 8.37 18.92 -18.68
C GLY A 319 7.01 18.80 -17.98
N ALA A 320 5.98 19.39 -18.57
CA ALA A 320 4.60 19.37 -18.10
C ALA A 320 3.78 18.21 -18.70
N GLY A 321 4.43 17.14 -19.15
CA GLY A 321 3.81 15.90 -19.61
C GLY A 321 3.26 15.03 -18.46
N THR A 322 2.74 13.84 -18.79
CA THR A 322 2.11 12.92 -17.82
C THR A 322 3.00 12.62 -16.59
N MET A 323 4.31 12.39 -16.83
CA MET A 323 5.24 12.09 -15.74
C MET A 323 5.52 13.32 -14.89
N GLY A 324 5.84 14.47 -15.52
CA GLY A 324 6.10 15.71 -14.78
C GLY A 324 4.91 16.19 -13.96
N GLN A 325 3.69 16.10 -14.50
CA GLN A 325 2.46 16.38 -13.74
C GLN A 325 2.34 15.50 -12.48
N GLY A 326 2.57 14.19 -12.64
CA GLY A 326 2.48 13.25 -11.53
C GLY A 326 3.56 13.47 -10.47
N ILE A 327 4.81 13.77 -10.87
CA ILE A 327 5.92 14.10 -9.97
C ILE A 327 5.61 15.40 -9.21
N ALA A 328 5.17 16.44 -9.92
CA ALA A 328 4.77 17.70 -9.30
C ALA A 328 3.60 17.51 -8.32
N ALA A 329 2.57 16.74 -8.68
CA ALA A 329 1.45 16.43 -7.80
C ALA A 329 1.88 15.71 -6.52
N ALA A 330 2.87 14.79 -6.59
CA ALA A 330 3.40 14.10 -5.41
C ALA A 330 4.07 15.08 -4.42
N ASN A 331 4.76 16.09 -4.93
CA ASN A 331 5.35 17.17 -4.12
C ASN A 331 4.28 18.05 -3.49
N VAL A 332 3.39 18.62 -4.30
CA VAL A 332 2.31 19.52 -3.86
C VAL A 332 1.44 18.87 -2.78
N LYS A 333 1.14 17.59 -2.92
CA LYS A 333 0.39 16.81 -1.90
C LYS A 333 1.09 16.76 -0.54
N ARG A 334 2.41 16.94 -0.51
CA ARG A 334 3.24 17.01 0.70
C ARG A 334 3.61 18.45 1.09
N LYS A 335 2.95 19.42 0.46
CA LYS A 335 3.17 20.87 0.69
C LYS A 335 4.60 21.31 0.39
N ILE A 336 5.27 20.62 -0.56
CA ILE A 336 6.55 21.06 -1.12
C ILE A 336 6.23 21.90 -2.35
N PRO A 337 6.61 23.19 -2.38
CA PRO A 337 6.43 24.06 -3.54
C PRO A 337 7.13 23.52 -4.78
N VAL A 338 6.48 23.65 -5.95
CA VAL A 338 6.99 23.17 -7.25
C VAL A 338 6.93 24.26 -8.30
N ALA A 339 8.03 24.48 -8.99
CA ALA A 339 8.07 25.20 -10.25
C ALA A 339 8.01 24.17 -11.39
N LEU A 340 6.91 24.18 -12.17
CA LEU A 340 6.69 23.30 -13.32
C LEU A 340 7.03 24.07 -14.60
N THR A 341 7.97 23.57 -15.41
CA THR A 341 8.36 24.21 -16.65
C THR A 341 8.06 23.36 -17.88
N ASP A 342 7.77 24.01 -18.99
CA ASP A 342 7.66 23.43 -20.33
C ASP A 342 7.90 24.53 -21.37
N GLN A 343 8.22 24.15 -22.60
CA GLN A 343 8.35 25.10 -23.71
C GLN A 343 7.00 25.68 -24.16
N SER A 344 5.89 25.03 -23.84
CA SER A 344 4.53 25.37 -24.23
C SER A 344 3.68 25.87 -23.06
N ASP A 345 3.24 27.14 -23.10
CA ASP A 345 2.28 27.69 -22.15
C ASP A 345 1.01 26.84 -22.01
N ALA A 346 0.54 26.29 -23.12
CA ALA A 346 -0.62 25.42 -23.14
C ALA A 346 -0.34 24.10 -22.39
N ALA A 347 0.88 23.57 -22.46
CA ALA A 347 1.28 22.37 -21.71
C ALA A 347 1.38 22.70 -20.20
N ILE A 348 1.98 23.82 -19.85
CA ILE A 348 2.09 24.31 -18.47
C ILE A 348 0.70 24.49 -17.84
N THR A 349 -0.20 25.20 -18.54
CA THR A 349 -1.57 25.45 -18.05
C THR A 349 -2.33 24.14 -17.80
N ARG A 350 -2.30 23.21 -18.76
CA ARG A 350 -2.90 21.88 -18.57
C ARG A 350 -2.24 21.10 -17.43
N GLY A 351 -0.91 21.23 -17.30
CA GLY A 351 -0.13 20.59 -16.25
C GLY A 351 -0.55 21.05 -14.86
N VAL A 352 -0.59 22.35 -14.65
CA VAL A 352 -1.04 22.95 -13.37
C VAL A 352 -2.47 22.54 -13.05
N GLN A 353 -3.36 22.59 -14.04
CA GLN A 353 -4.76 22.16 -13.84
C GLN A 353 -4.87 20.68 -13.44
N ALA A 354 -4.10 19.80 -14.09
CA ALA A 354 -4.07 18.37 -13.79
C ALA A 354 -3.54 18.10 -12.36
N ILE A 355 -2.46 18.81 -11.96
CA ILE A 355 -1.89 18.73 -10.62
C ILE A 355 -2.94 19.11 -9.57
N ILE A 356 -3.57 20.27 -9.71
CA ILE A 356 -4.58 20.75 -8.77
C ILE A 356 -5.79 19.80 -8.71
N THR A 357 -6.25 19.30 -9.83
CA THR A 357 -7.32 18.30 -9.92
C THR A 357 -6.96 17.02 -9.14
N GLU A 358 -5.73 16.54 -9.29
CA GLU A 358 -5.26 15.31 -8.63
C GLU A 358 -5.14 15.49 -7.10
N VAL A 359 -4.51 16.59 -6.64
CA VAL A 359 -4.25 16.78 -5.20
C VAL A 359 -5.49 17.16 -4.41
N SER A 360 -6.48 17.77 -5.04
CA SER A 360 -7.76 18.13 -4.43
C SER A 360 -8.85 17.06 -4.54
N TYR A 361 -8.59 15.94 -5.22
CA TYR A 361 -9.59 14.90 -5.45
C TYR A 361 -10.13 14.31 -4.15
N ASN A 362 -11.46 14.36 -3.99
CA ASN A 362 -12.18 13.76 -2.87
C ASN A 362 -12.81 12.43 -3.30
N LYS A 363 -12.43 11.35 -2.61
CA LYS A 363 -12.91 9.99 -2.90
C LYS A 363 -14.41 9.81 -2.66
N GLN A 364 -14.98 10.51 -1.69
CA GLN A 364 -16.42 10.41 -1.33
C GLN A 364 -17.30 11.06 -2.38
N THR A 365 -16.96 12.30 -2.78
CA THR A 365 -17.72 13.04 -3.79
C THR A 365 -17.34 12.67 -5.23
N LYS A 366 -16.24 11.93 -5.42
CA LYS A 366 -15.62 11.57 -6.72
C LYS A 366 -15.34 12.80 -7.60
N ALA A 367 -15.04 13.94 -6.98
CA ALA A 367 -14.75 15.21 -7.64
C ALA A 367 -13.65 15.97 -6.91
N PRO A 368 -13.01 16.99 -7.55
CA PRO A 368 -12.10 17.89 -6.86
C PRO A 368 -12.84 18.71 -5.79
N ASP A 369 -12.21 18.86 -4.62
CA ASP A 369 -12.66 19.70 -3.54
C ASP A 369 -12.16 21.13 -3.75
N ALA A 370 -13.05 22.12 -3.84
CA ALA A 370 -12.70 23.50 -4.16
C ALA A 370 -11.82 24.16 -3.07
N GLN A 371 -12.07 23.85 -1.80
CA GLN A 371 -11.28 24.42 -0.70
C GLN A 371 -9.84 23.88 -0.71
N LYS A 372 -9.69 22.56 -0.91
CA LYS A 372 -8.37 21.94 -1.06
C LYS A 372 -7.66 22.44 -2.32
N ALA A 373 -8.37 22.60 -3.44
CA ALA A 373 -7.81 23.14 -4.67
C ALA A 373 -7.20 24.53 -4.44
N PHE A 374 -7.92 25.40 -3.72
CA PHE A 374 -7.43 26.73 -3.37
C PHE A 374 -6.21 26.67 -2.43
N GLU A 375 -6.22 25.78 -1.43
CA GLU A 375 -5.08 25.58 -0.52
C GLU A 375 -3.83 25.15 -1.28
N PHE A 376 -3.95 24.21 -2.21
CA PHE A 376 -2.80 23.66 -2.93
C PHE A 376 -2.30 24.54 -4.09
N LEU A 377 -3.08 25.50 -4.55
CA LEU A 377 -2.69 26.38 -5.66
C LEU A 377 -1.41 27.17 -5.35
N SER A 378 -1.19 27.56 -4.08
CA SER A 378 0.01 28.26 -3.65
C SER A 378 1.31 27.43 -3.70
N PHE A 379 1.19 26.10 -3.88
CA PHE A 379 2.33 25.19 -3.94
C PHE A 379 2.76 24.83 -5.35
N VAL A 380 2.12 25.37 -6.40
CA VAL A 380 2.52 25.10 -7.79
C VAL A 380 2.60 26.39 -8.60
N THR A 381 3.75 26.60 -9.21
CA THR A 381 3.98 27.70 -10.16
C THR A 381 4.29 27.13 -11.52
N GLY A 382 3.54 27.54 -12.55
CA GLY A 382 3.84 27.19 -13.94
C GLY A 382 4.67 28.31 -14.57
N THR A 383 5.78 27.98 -15.23
CA THR A 383 6.69 28.98 -15.82
C THR A 383 7.42 28.44 -17.06
N GLN A 384 7.78 29.32 -17.99
CA GLN A 384 8.72 29.02 -19.07
C GLN A 384 10.16 29.43 -18.71
N SER A 385 10.34 30.16 -17.61
CA SER A 385 11.64 30.68 -17.21
C SER A 385 12.38 29.72 -16.28
N TYR A 386 13.60 29.34 -16.64
CA TYR A 386 14.47 28.56 -15.77
C TYR A 386 14.98 29.36 -14.56
N ALA A 387 14.94 30.71 -14.59
CA ALA A 387 15.28 31.53 -13.44
C ALA A 387 14.39 31.25 -12.22
N ASP A 388 13.16 30.78 -12.40
CA ASP A 388 12.26 30.39 -11.31
C ASP A 388 12.68 29.08 -10.62
N LEU A 389 13.73 28.42 -11.11
CA LEU A 389 14.34 27.21 -10.56
C LEU A 389 15.62 27.46 -9.79
N GLU A 390 16.14 28.72 -9.79
CA GLU A 390 17.42 29.09 -9.16
C GLU A 390 17.48 28.69 -7.67
N ASP A 391 16.37 28.85 -6.95
CA ASP A 391 16.22 28.53 -5.54
C ASP A 391 15.63 27.12 -5.26
N ALA A 392 15.55 26.25 -6.29
CA ALA A 392 15.11 24.89 -6.10
C ALA A 392 16.22 24.01 -5.49
N ASP A 393 15.89 23.26 -4.46
CA ASP A 393 16.81 22.30 -3.84
C ASP A 393 17.01 21.04 -4.71
N ILE A 394 16.01 20.71 -5.53
CA ILE A 394 16.02 19.58 -6.48
C ILE A 394 15.34 19.98 -7.77
N VAL A 395 15.92 19.59 -8.89
CA VAL A 395 15.33 19.73 -10.23
C VAL A 395 15.25 18.36 -10.90
N ILE A 396 14.04 17.97 -11.33
CA ILE A 396 13.76 16.65 -11.92
C ILE A 396 13.33 16.84 -13.37
N GLU A 397 14.13 16.30 -14.29
CA GLU A 397 13.84 16.29 -15.71
C GLU A 397 12.88 15.14 -16.05
N ALA A 398 11.78 15.45 -16.73
CA ALA A 398 10.75 14.53 -17.21
C ALA A 398 10.29 14.90 -18.65
N VAL A 399 11.23 15.33 -19.51
CA VAL A 399 10.98 15.65 -20.91
C VAL A 399 11.07 14.39 -21.79
N PHE A 400 11.02 14.57 -23.11
CA PHE A 400 11.04 13.51 -24.09
C PHE A 400 12.27 12.59 -23.96
N GLU A 401 12.09 11.26 -24.13
CA GLU A 401 13.12 10.24 -23.90
C GLU A 401 14.14 10.19 -25.07
N ASN A 402 15.02 11.18 -25.10
CA ASN A 402 16.11 11.30 -26.07
C ASN A 402 17.37 11.85 -25.40
N ALA A 403 18.48 11.12 -25.50
CA ALA A 403 19.72 11.47 -24.81
C ALA A 403 20.33 12.81 -25.27
N ALA A 404 20.21 13.18 -26.53
CA ALA A 404 20.72 14.45 -27.05
C ALA A 404 19.90 15.62 -26.47
N VAL A 405 18.57 15.53 -26.55
CA VAL A 405 17.66 16.56 -26.03
C VAL A 405 17.89 16.77 -24.52
N LYS A 406 18.01 15.66 -23.76
CA LYS A 406 18.24 15.75 -22.30
C LYS A 406 19.60 16.39 -21.99
N ARG A 407 20.66 16.04 -22.70
CA ARG A 407 22.00 16.65 -22.50
C ARG A 407 22.03 18.14 -22.86
N GLU A 408 21.38 18.53 -23.95
CA GLU A 408 21.23 19.94 -24.30
C GLU A 408 20.50 20.73 -23.22
N LEU A 409 19.39 20.17 -22.71
CA LEU A 409 18.62 20.77 -21.63
C LEU A 409 19.45 20.89 -20.34
N PHE A 410 20.22 19.86 -19.95
CA PHE A 410 21.08 19.92 -18.79
C PHE A 410 22.22 20.94 -18.93
N ALA A 411 22.84 21.04 -20.10
CA ALA A 411 23.86 22.04 -20.36
C ALA A 411 23.31 23.48 -20.31
N GLU A 412 22.05 23.68 -20.67
CA GLU A 412 21.38 24.97 -20.60
C GLU A 412 20.98 25.35 -19.17
N ILE A 413 20.50 24.39 -18.40
CA ILE A 413 19.92 24.68 -17.08
C ILE A 413 20.95 24.66 -15.94
N GLU A 414 21.95 23.77 -15.98
CA GLU A 414 22.92 23.62 -14.89
C GLU A 414 23.58 24.93 -14.45
N PRO A 415 24.01 25.85 -15.39
CA PRO A 415 24.60 27.13 -15.00
C PRO A 415 23.62 28.09 -14.31
N GLN A 416 22.32 27.86 -14.39
CA GLN A 416 21.26 28.69 -13.80
C GLN A 416 20.82 28.19 -12.44
N LEU A 417 21.30 27.02 -12.00
CA LEU A 417 20.96 26.41 -10.71
C LEU A 417 22.04 26.70 -9.68
N SER A 418 21.64 26.73 -8.42
CA SER A 418 22.59 26.74 -7.30
C SER A 418 23.53 25.54 -7.38
N GLU A 419 24.79 25.70 -6.94
CA GLU A 419 25.76 24.60 -6.83
C GLU A 419 25.28 23.47 -5.91
N GLU A 420 24.36 23.80 -5.01
CA GLU A 420 23.75 22.86 -4.05
C GLU A 420 22.54 22.11 -4.65
N THR A 421 21.98 22.55 -5.77
CA THR A 421 20.78 21.93 -6.36
C THR A 421 21.06 20.51 -6.81
N LEU A 422 20.26 19.54 -6.32
CA LEU A 422 20.27 18.17 -6.80
C LEU A 422 19.61 18.10 -8.19
N LEU A 423 20.34 17.65 -9.21
CA LEU A 423 19.83 17.51 -10.56
C LEU A 423 19.52 16.04 -10.87
N CYS A 424 18.31 15.74 -11.35
CA CYS A 424 17.85 14.39 -11.56
C CYS A 424 17.23 14.19 -12.94
N SER A 425 17.38 13.00 -13.52
CA SER A 425 16.62 12.58 -14.71
C SER A 425 15.62 11.49 -14.35
N ASN A 426 14.39 11.62 -14.85
CA ASN A 426 13.36 10.58 -14.79
C ASN A 426 13.40 9.63 -16.01
N THR A 427 14.56 9.50 -16.67
CA THR A 427 14.72 8.55 -17.76
C THR A 427 14.38 7.13 -17.34
N SER A 428 13.82 6.34 -18.26
CA SER A 428 13.49 4.93 -18.02
C SER A 428 14.56 3.95 -18.49
N THR A 429 15.44 4.37 -19.43
CA THR A 429 16.37 3.45 -20.10
C THR A 429 17.76 4.01 -20.35
N ILE A 430 17.90 5.35 -20.41
CA ILE A 430 19.17 5.99 -20.75
C ILE A 430 20.08 5.95 -19.52
N PRO A 431 21.32 5.37 -19.61
CA PRO A 431 22.24 5.36 -18.50
C PRO A 431 22.53 6.77 -17.97
N ILE A 432 22.47 6.93 -16.66
CA ILE A 432 22.70 8.21 -15.97
C ILE A 432 24.10 8.74 -16.24
N THR A 433 25.09 7.86 -16.27
CA THR A 433 26.48 8.20 -16.63
C THR A 433 26.58 8.82 -18.04
N THR A 434 25.74 8.37 -19.00
CA THR A 434 25.68 8.93 -20.35
C THR A 434 25.07 10.35 -20.34
N LEU A 435 24.07 10.58 -19.51
CA LEU A 435 23.44 11.90 -19.38
C LEU A 435 24.32 12.89 -18.61
N ALA A 436 25.10 12.40 -17.66
CA ALA A 436 26.03 13.21 -16.86
C ALA A 436 27.22 13.74 -17.68
N HIS A 437 27.46 13.18 -18.88
CA HIS A 437 28.56 13.62 -19.72
C HIS A 437 28.36 15.07 -20.20
N GLY A 438 29.23 15.95 -19.79
CA GLY A 438 29.19 17.40 -20.12
C GLY A 438 28.65 18.25 -18.98
N LEU A 439 28.17 17.69 -17.88
CA LEU A 439 27.86 18.45 -16.67
C LEU A 439 29.13 18.94 -15.99
N THR A 440 29.06 20.12 -15.41
CA THR A 440 30.13 20.73 -14.61
C THR A 440 30.23 20.05 -13.25
N HIS A 441 29.08 19.68 -12.67
CA HIS A 441 28.93 19.08 -11.35
C HIS A 441 28.21 17.73 -11.39
N PRO A 442 28.81 16.70 -12.05
CA PRO A 442 28.17 15.39 -12.20
C PRO A 442 28.01 14.63 -10.88
N GLU A 443 28.71 15.04 -9.80
CA GLU A 443 28.59 14.46 -8.46
C GLU A 443 27.22 14.72 -7.81
N ARG A 444 26.51 15.79 -8.22
CA ARG A 444 25.15 16.12 -7.79
C ARG A 444 24.04 15.62 -8.74
N PHE A 445 24.40 14.78 -9.71
CA PHE A 445 23.48 14.25 -10.70
C PHE A 445 23.16 12.77 -10.44
N CYS A 446 21.86 12.40 -10.46
CA CYS A 446 21.42 11.02 -10.33
C CYS A 446 20.15 10.74 -11.15
N GLY A 447 19.75 9.48 -11.25
CA GLY A 447 18.44 9.11 -11.77
C GLY A 447 17.39 9.06 -10.68
N LEU A 448 16.18 9.53 -10.98
CA LEU A 448 14.97 9.37 -10.18
C LEU A 448 13.85 8.84 -11.07
N HIS A 449 13.82 7.53 -11.25
CA HIS A 449 12.89 6.88 -12.15
C HIS A 449 11.57 6.58 -11.44
N PHE A 450 10.54 7.35 -11.78
CA PHE A 450 9.16 7.17 -11.31
C PHE A 450 8.39 6.29 -12.29
N PHE A 451 7.39 5.56 -11.79
CA PHE A 451 6.53 4.70 -12.59
C PHE A 451 5.16 5.31 -12.82
N ASN A 452 4.64 5.16 -14.05
CA ASN A 452 3.31 5.66 -14.42
C ASN A 452 2.20 4.69 -14.00
N PRO A 453 1.09 5.16 -13.40
CA PRO A 453 0.81 6.53 -12.96
C PRO A 453 1.44 6.84 -11.60
N VAL A 454 2.18 7.95 -11.49
CA VAL A 454 2.96 8.32 -10.30
C VAL A 454 2.15 8.27 -9.01
N ARG A 455 0.87 8.68 -9.06
CA ARG A 455 -0.03 8.69 -7.88
C ARG A 455 -0.30 7.30 -7.28
N ARG A 456 -0.19 6.23 -8.08
CA ARG A 456 -0.50 4.84 -7.67
C ARG A 456 0.75 4.00 -7.42
N MET A 457 1.84 4.33 -8.13
CA MET A 457 3.08 3.57 -8.07
C MET A 457 3.97 4.09 -6.94
N PRO A 458 4.16 3.31 -5.86
CA PRO A 458 4.97 3.74 -4.73
C PRO A 458 6.47 3.67 -4.99
N LEU A 459 6.93 2.75 -5.83
CA LEU A 459 8.33 2.52 -6.10
C LEU A 459 8.96 3.68 -6.87
N VAL A 460 10.21 4.04 -6.50
CA VAL A 460 11.11 4.92 -7.24
C VAL A 460 12.49 4.30 -7.26
N GLU A 461 13.09 4.16 -8.42
CA GLU A 461 14.51 3.80 -8.53
C GLU A 461 15.35 5.06 -8.40
N VAL A 462 16.31 5.03 -7.46
CA VAL A 462 17.36 6.03 -7.31
C VAL A 462 18.60 5.46 -7.96
N ILE A 463 18.97 5.99 -9.15
CA ILE A 463 20.02 5.41 -9.97
C ILE A 463 21.33 6.16 -9.73
N ARG A 464 22.36 5.42 -9.32
CA ARG A 464 23.69 5.93 -9.09
C ARG A 464 24.51 5.88 -10.36
N GLY A 465 24.81 7.04 -10.95
CA GLY A 465 25.80 7.18 -12.03
C GLY A 465 27.24 7.03 -11.49
N LYS A 466 28.20 6.90 -12.40
CA LYS A 466 29.62 6.68 -12.01
C LYS A 466 30.21 7.80 -11.14
N GLN A 467 29.77 9.04 -11.33
CA GLN A 467 30.29 10.21 -10.62
C GLN A 467 29.37 10.70 -9.51
N THR A 468 28.17 10.12 -9.38
CA THR A 468 27.18 10.49 -8.37
C THR A 468 27.74 10.28 -6.96
N SER A 469 27.71 11.31 -6.12
CA SER A 469 28.19 11.28 -4.74
C SER A 469 27.25 10.50 -3.81
N ASP A 470 27.76 10.07 -2.67
CA ASP A 470 26.97 9.39 -1.63
C ASP A 470 25.91 10.30 -1.03
N ASP A 471 26.23 11.59 -0.82
CA ASP A 471 25.29 12.60 -0.29
C ASP A 471 24.15 12.88 -1.27
N THR A 472 24.43 12.87 -2.57
CA THR A 472 23.41 12.96 -3.64
C THR A 472 22.43 11.80 -3.54
N ILE A 473 22.91 10.57 -3.40
CA ILE A 473 22.05 9.38 -3.26
C ILE A 473 21.24 9.43 -1.95
N ALA A 474 21.89 9.79 -0.82
CA ALA A 474 21.18 9.91 0.46
C ALA A 474 20.08 10.98 0.40
N THR A 475 20.37 12.14 -0.23
CA THR A 475 19.38 13.21 -0.43
C THR A 475 18.23 12.76 -1.34
N ALA A 476 18.50 12.08 -2.43
CA ALA A 476 17.47 11.55 -3.34
C ALA A 476 16.58 10.49 -2.66
N VAL A 477 17.15 9.60 -1.83
CA VAL A 477 16.42 8.65 -1.02
C VAL A 477 15.52 9.35 0.00
N ALA A 478 16.06 10.31 0.75
CA ALA A 478 15.30 11.09 1.74
C ALA A 478 14.15 11.87 1.08
N TYR A 479 14.42 12.51 -0.06
CA TYR A 479 13.41 13.21 -0.84
C TYR A 479 12.29 12.29 -1.33
N ALA A 480 12.63 11.14 -1.94
CA ALA A 480 11.63 10.19 -2.41
C ALA A 480 10.70 9.74 -1.28
N LYS A 481 11.25 9.49 -0.07
CA LYS A 481 10.44 9.19 1.13
C LYS A 481 9.57 10.36 1.56
N ALA A 482 10.10 11.58 1.55
CA ALA A 482 9.36 12.79 1.94
C ALA A 482 8.12 13.00 1.06
N ILE A 483 8.19 12.69 -0.24
CA ILE A 483 7.03 12.74 -1.16
C ILE A 483 6.16 11.48 -1.12
N GLY A 484 6.41 10.55 -0.17
CA GLY A 484 5.58 9.36 0.07
C GLY A 484 5.87 8.19 -0.88
N LYS A 485 7.10 8.12 -1.41
CA LYS A 485 7.56 7.01 -2.24
C LYS A 485 8.41 6.00 -1.46
N SER A 486 8.61 4.83 -2.06
CA SER A 486 9.48 3.76 -1.56
C SER A 486 10.71 3.67 -2.47
N PRO A 487 11.82 4.35 -2.15
CA PRO A 487 13.00 4.35 -3.00
C PRO A 487 13.80 3.05 -2.86
N ILE A 488 14.38 2.60 -3.98
CA ILE A 488 15.45 1.60 -4.02
C ILE A 488 16.65 2.21 -4.73
N VAL A 489 17.83 2.05 -4.15
CA VAL A 489 19.08 2.47 -4.79
C VAL A 489 19.55 1.37 -5.73
N VAL A 490 19.79 1.74 -6.99
CA VAL A 490 20.21 0.82 -8.03
C VAL A 490 21.45 1.32 -8.75
N ASN A 491 22.25 0.41 -9.29
CA ASN A 491 23.39 0.74 -10.12
C ASN A 491 22.93 1.22 -11.50
N ASP A 492 23.74 2.09 -12.10
CA ASP A 492 23.52 2.58 -13.46
C ASP A 492 23.71 1.48 -14.50
N GLY A 493 22.90 1.53 -15.52
CA GLY A 493 22.96 0.63 -16.67
C GLY A 493 21.65 0.59 -17.44
N PRO A 494 21.65 0.06 -18.66
CA PRO A 494 20.46 0.00 -19.49
C PRO A 494 19.28 -0.68 -18.79
N GLY A 495 18.11 0.01 -18.72
CA GLY A 495 16.89 -0.52 -18.13
C GLY A 495 16.89 -0.66 -16.61
N PHE A 496 17.92 -0.20 -15.91
CA PHE A 496 18.08 -0.22 -14.44
C PHE A 496 17.75 -1.59 -13.81
N LEU A 497 16.87 -1.67 -12.81
CA LEU A 497 16.46 -2.93 -12.21
C LEU A 497 15.10 -3.39 -12.74
N VAL A 498 14.06 -2.56 -12.62
CA VAL A 498 12.67 -2.99 -12.91
C VAL A 498 12.50 -3.38 -14.37
N ASN A 499 13.01 -2.57 -15.30
CA ASN A 499 12.91 -2.90 -16.71
C ASN A 499 13.73 -4.14 -17.09
N ARG A 500 14.86 -4.39 -16.41
CA ARG A 500 15.65 -5.64 -16.60
C ARG A 500 14.89 -6.89 -16.20
N VAL A 501 14.05 -6.79 -15.14
CA VAL A 501 13.21 -7.89 -14.69
C VAL A 501 11.99 -8.02 -15.60
N LEU A 502 11.36 -6.91 -15.98
CA LEU A 502 10.10 -6.89 -16.71
C LEU A 502 10.25 -7.24 -18.21
N LEU A 503 11.33 -6.78 -18.85
CA LEU A 503 11.50 -6.93 -20.30
C LEU A 503 11.61 -8.40 -20.77
N PRO A 504 12.28 -9.33 -20.06
CA PRO A 504 12.22 -10.75 -20.42
C PRO A 504 10.80 -11.30 -20.47
N TYR A 505 9.98 -11.00 -19.47
CA TYR A 505 8.56 -11.36 -19.41
C TYR A 505 7.77 -10.78 -20.60
N MET A 506 7.98 -9.51 -20.89
CA MET A 506 7.30 -8.84 -22.02
C MET A 506 7.72 -9.47 -23.35
N ASN A 507 9.02 -9.67 -23.57
CA ASN A 507 9.53 -10.27 -24.80
C ASN A 507 9.04 -11.71 -24.98
N GLU A 508 9.03 -12.50 -23.90
CA GLU A 508 8.55 -13.89 -23.92
C GLU A 508 7.08 -13.98 -24.35
N ALA A 509 6.26 -13.01 -23.94
CA ALA A 509 4.87 -12.92 -24.37
C ALA A 509 4.75 -12.80 -25.90
N LEU A 510 5.64 -12.03 -26.56
CA LEU A 510 5.66 -11.92 -28.01
C LEU A 510 6.15 -13.22 -28.69
N LEU A 511 7.17 -13.86 -28.10
CA LEU A 511 7.67 -15.15 -28.63
C LEU A 511 6.59 -16.23 -28.56
N LEU A 512 5.78 -16.25 -27.51
CA LEU A 512 4.63 -17.14 -27.37
C LEU A 512 3.58 -16.90 -28.49
N LEU A 513 3.34 -15.63 -28.89
CA LEU A 513 2.48 -15.33 -30.04
C LEU A 513 3.09 -15.84 -31.35
N GLU A 514 4.41 -15.70 -31.56
CA GLU A 514 5.11 -16.25 -32.72
C GLU A 514 5.06 -17.79 -32.76
N GLU A 515 4.93 -18.44 -31.62
CA GLU A 515 4.75 -19.89 -31.49
C GLU A 515 3.29 -20.36 -31.61
N GLY A 516 2.35 -19.42 -31.80
CA GLY A 516 0.94 -19.72 -32.08
C GLY A 516 0.01 -19.64 -30.86
N ALA A 517 0.50 -19.17 -29.71
CA ALA A 517 -0.38 -18.84 -28.57
C ALA A 517 -1.29 -17.66 -28.94
N THR A 518 -2.53 -17.65 -28.42
CA THR A 518 -3.43 -16.53 -28.63
C THR A 518 -3.18 -15.41 -27.62
N ILE A 519 -3.39 -14.14 -28.00
CA ILE A 519 -3.32 -12.98 -27.09
C ILE A 519 -4.11 -13.24 -25.82
N LYS A 520 -5.35 -13.75 -25.97
CA LYS A 520 -6.22 -14.04 -24.83
C LYS A 520 -5.64 -15.10 -23.88
N ALA A 521 -4.96 -16.12 -24.38
CA ALA A 521 -4.35 -17.16 -23.55
C ALA A 521 -3.14 -16.62 -22.77
N VAL A 522 -2.28 -15.84 -23.43
CA VAL A 522 -1.10 -15.21 -22.84
C VAL A 522 -1.51 -14.23 -21.74
N ASP A 523 -2.44 -13.30 -22.03
CA ASP A 523 -2.90 -12.31 -21.07
C ASP A 523 -3.66 -12.96 -19.90
N LYS A 524 -4.43 -14.03 -20.16
CA LYS A 524 -5.12 -14.78 -19.11
C LYS A 524 -4.14 -15.54 -18.20
N ALA A 525 -3.08 -16.12 -18.73
CA ALA A 525 -2.04 -16.78 -17.93
C ALA A 525 -1.38 -15.78 -16.97
N ALA A 526 -1.01 -14.61 -17.46
CA ALA A 526 -0.41 -13.56 -16.65
C ALA A 526 -1.34 -13.01 -15.58
N THR A 527 -2.59 -12.68 -15.93
CA THR A 527 -3.57 -12.16 -14.97
C THR A 527 -4.04 -13.22 -13.99
N GLY A 528 -4.05 -14.49 -14.40
CA GLY A 528 -4.31 -15.64 -13.52
C GLY A 528 -3.21 -15.87 -12.50
N PHE A 529 -1.96 -15.61 -12.85
CA PHE A 529 -0.82 -15.65 -11.92
C PHE A 529 -0.87 -14.52 -10.88
N GLY A 530 -1.44 -13.35 -11.24
CA GLY A 530 -1.57 -12.22 -10.32
C GLY A 530 -1.19 -10.85 -10.89
N MET A 531 -0.79 -10.80 -12.17
CA MET A 531 -0.51 -9.50 -12.81
C MET A 531 -1.80 -8.67 -12.93
N PRO A 532 -1.73 -7.34 -12.73
CA PRO A 532 -2.90 -6.47 -12.80
C PRO A 532 -3.51 -6.41 -14.21
N MET A 533 -2.68 -6.60 -15.26
CA MET A 533 -3.08 -6.72 -16.66
C MET A 533 -2.15 -7.69 -17.40
N GLY A 534 -2.59 -8.16 -18.55
CA GLY A 534 -1.78 -9.01 -19.41
C GLY A 534 -0.62 -8.27 -20.07
N PRO A 535 0.44 -8.98 -20.48
CA PRO A 535 1.62 -8.36 -21.11
C PRO A 535 1.28 -7.71 -22.47
N ILE A 536 0.33 -8.25 -23.20
CA ILE A 536 -0.06 -7.73 -24.52
C ILE A 536 -0.89 -6.44 -24.34
N GLU A 537 -1.81 -6.40 -23.38
CA GLU A 537 -2.50 -5.17 -23.01
C GLU A 537 -1.53 -4.12 -22.44
N LEU A 538 -0.48 -4.54 -21.74
CA LEU A 538 0.55 -3.65 -21.19
C LEU A 538 1.36 -2.99 -22.32
N TYR A 539 1.70 -3.70 -23.40
CA TYR A 539 2.33 -3.12 -24.60
C TYR A 539 1.51 -1.94 -25.16
N ASP A 540 0.20 -2.13 -25.30
CA ASP A 540 -0.70 -1.08 -25.81
C ASP A 540 -0.81 0.12 -24.85
N THR A 541 -0.74 -0.14 -23.55
CA THR A 541 -0.80 0.90 -22.52
C THR A 541 0.49 1.75 -22.47
N VAL A 542 1.65 1.12 -22.57
CA VAL A 542 2.96 1.77 -22.60
C VAL A 542 3.17 2.51 -23.93
N GLY A 543 2.70 1.93 -25.01
CA GLY A 543 2.92 2.36 -26.38
C GLY A 543 4.01 1.54 -27.07
N LEU A 544 3.67 1.01 -28.25
CA LEU A 544 4.52 0.05 -28.96
C LEU A 544 5.83 0.66 -29.46
N ASP A 545 5.85 1.94 -29.79
CA ASP A 545 7.08 2.68 -30.14
C ASP A 545 8.03 2.84 -28.94
N VAL A 546 7.50 3.14 -27.77
CA VAL A 546 8.28 3.23 -26.52
C VAL A 546 8.84 1.86 -26.15
N ALA A 547 8.01 0.81 -26.22
CA ALA A 547 8.42 -0.56 -25.97
C ALA A 547 9.47 -1.07 -26.95
N LEU A 548 9.33 -0.72 -28.25
CA LEU A 548 10.30 -1.07 -29.29
C LEU A 548 11.66 -0.38 -29.02
N HIS A 549 11.64 0.91 -28.67
CA HIS A 549 12.85 1.64 -28.33
C HIS A 549 13.56 1.00 -27.11
N ALA A 550 12.83 0.75 -26.04
CA ALA A 550 13.38 0.09 -24.84
C ALA A 550 13.93 -1.31 -25.14
N GLY A 551 13.18 -2.11 -25.92
CA GLY A 551 13.62 -3.44 -26.37
C GLY A 551 14.92 -3.40 -27.20
N THR A 552 15.06 -2.39 -28.08
CA THR A 552 16.27 -2.18 -28.88
C THR A 552 17.47 -1.84 -28.00
N VAL A 553 17.30 -0.95 -27.02
CA VAL A 553 18.36 -0.61 -26.03
C VAL A 553 18.80 -1.86 -25.27
N MET A 554 17.86 -2.68 -24.83
CA MET A 554 18.17 -3.91 -24.09
C MET A 554 18.83 -4.97 -24.96
N GLN A 555 18.40 -5.14 -26.19
CA GLN A 555 19.02 -6.07 -27.13
C GLN A 555 20.47 -5.67 -27.43
N GLN A 556 20.74 -4.38 -27.61
CA GLN A 556 22.11 -3.90 -27.83
C GLN A 556 23.00 -4.09 -26.59
N ALA A 557 22.43 -3.91 -25.39
CA ALA A 557 23.16 -4.07 -24.15
C ALA A 557 23.39 -5.55 -23.76
N PHE A 558 22.47 -6.43 -24.13
CA PHE A 558 22.49 -7.85 -23.74
C PHE A 558 22.20 -8.78 -24.95
N PRO A 559 23.02 -8.75 -25.99
CA PRO A 559 22.75 -9.45 -27.26
C PRO A 559 22.61 -10.97 -27.08
N ASP A 560 23.34 -11.55 -26.12
CA ASP A 560 23.34 -12.99 -25.87
C ASP A 560 22.14 -13.45 -24.99
N ARG A 561 21.34 -12.51 -24.46
CA ARG A 561 20.23 -12.81 -23.55
C ARG A 561 18.86 -12.52 -24.14
N VAL A 562 18.80 -11.75 -25.21
CA VAL A 562 17.53 -11.28 -25.79
C VAL A 562 17.36 -11.89 -27.18
N VAL A 563 16.35 -12.73 -27.36
CA VAL A 563 15.89 -13.20 -28.67
C VAL A 563 14.79 -12.24 -29.13
N PRO A 564 15.05 -11.35 -30.10
CA PRO A 564 14.10 -10.33 -30.48
C PRO A 564 12.89 -10.92 -31.21
N SER A 565 11.69 -10.49 -30.83
CA SER A 565 10.47 -10.76 -31.59
C SER A 565 10.36 -9.84 -32.81
N GLN A 566 9.84 -10.37 -33.91
CA GLN A 566 9.55 -9.59 -35.12
C GLN A 566 8.16 -8.94 -35.12
N ILE A 567 7.29 -9.34 -34.21
CA ILE A 567 5.93 -8.80 -34.11
C ILE A 567 5.95 -7.30 -33.76
N LEU A 568 6.74 -6.89 -32.76
CA LEU A 568 6.76 -5.51 -32.29
C LEU A 568 7.24 -4.51 -33.35
N PRO A 569 8.35 -4.77 -34.09
CA PRO A 569 8.72 -3.95 -35.24
C PRO A 569 7.65 -3.88 -36.33
N ALA A 570 6.98 -5.00 -36.64
CA ALA A 570 5.92 -5.05 -37.64
C ALA A 570 4.68 -4.25 -37.22
N MET A 571 4.30 -4.29 -35.98
CA MET A 571 3.20 -3.50 -35.39
C MET A 571 3.52 -1.99 -35.49
N ALA A 572 4.73 -1.60 -35.11
CA ALA A 572 5.18 -0.20 -35.19
C ALA A 572 5.22 0.30 -36.67
N ALA A 573 5.70 -0.50 -37.62
CA ALA A 573 5.69 -0.20 -39.05
C ALA A 573 4.26 -0.02 -39.58
N ALA A 574 3.30 -0.78 -39.10
CA ALA A 574 1.88 -0.63 -39.40
C ALA A 574 1.21 0.57 -38.67
N LYS A 575 1.99 1.40 -37.96
CA LYS A 575 1.52 2.56 -37.17
C LYS A 575 0.50 2.18 -36.08
N ARG A 576 0.53 0.95 -35.64
CA ARG A 576 -0.27 0.48 -34.52
C ARG A 576 0.53 0.73 -33.23
N LEU A 577 0.24 1.87 -32.58
CA LEU A 577 1.07 2.39 -31.47
C LEU A 577 0.44 2.21 -30.08
N GLY A 578 -0.69 1.51 -30.00
CA GLY A 578 -1.39 1.24 -28.74
C GLY A 578 -2.54 2.21 -28.45
N GLN A 579 -2.89 2.32 -27.17
CA GLN A 579 -4.02 3.15 -26.72
C GLN A 579 -3.93 4.62 -27.16
N LYS A 580 -2.73 5.16 -27.25
CA LYS A 580 -2.49 6.58 -27.58
C LYS A 580 -2.98 7.00 -28.97
N ASN A 581 -3.06 6.08 -29.93
CA ASN A 581 -3.62 6.34 -31.24
C ASN A 581 -4.84 5.47 -31.57
N GLY A 582 -5.36 4.74 -30.58
CA GLY A 582 -6.55 3.89 -30.70
C GLY A 582 -6.31 2.54 -31.38
N GLN A 583 -5.09 2.24 -31.80
CA GLN A 583 -4.73 1.01 -32.52
C GLN A 583 -3.40 0.46 -32.00
N GLY A 584 -3.44 -0.73 -31.42
CA GLY A 584 -2.29 -1.48 -30.93
C GLY A 584 -2.46 -2.96 -31.23
N PHE A 585 -2.12 -3.81 -30.31
CA PHE A 585 -2.53 -5.23 -30.35
C PHE A 585 -4.04 -5.35 -30.35
N PHE A 586 -4.72 -4.42 -29.70
CA PHE A 586 -6.17 -4.26 -29.74
C PHE A 586 -6.55 -3.00 -30.53
N ASP A 587 -7.77 -2.98 -31.05
CA ASP A 587 -8.42 -1.76 -31.51
C ASP A 587 -9.24 -1.18 -30.35
N TYR A 588 -9.17 0.13 -30.11
CA TYR A 588 -9.78 0.78 -28.97
C TYR A 588 -11.02 1.57 -29.35
N THR A 589 -12.12 1.27 -28.66
CA THR A 589 -13.38 2.01 -28.77
C THR A 589 -13.65 2.75 -27.48
N THR A 590 -14.30 3.91 -27.56
CA THR A 590 -14.68 4.67 -26.38
C THR A 590 -16.12 4.34 -25.98
N ASP A 591 -16.35 3.91 -24.74
CA ASP A 591 -17.70 3.68 -24.23
C ASP A 591 -18.44 5.01 -23.95
N ASN A 592 -19.76 4.92 -23.66
CA ASN A 592 -20.62 6.07 -23.35
C ASN A 592 -20.17 6.88 -22.10
N LYS A 593 -19.21 6.36 -21.33
CA LYS A 593 -18.61 7.03 -20.16
C LYS A 593 -17.20 7.57 -20.46
N GLY A 594 -16.80 7.60 -21.72
CA GLY A 594 -15.47 8.09 -22.15
C GLY A 594 -14.33 7.11 -21.83
N ARG A 595 -14.59 5.84 -21.51
CA ARG A 595 -13.55 4.87 -21.17
C ARG A 595 -13.13 4.10 -22.41
N SER A 596 -11.83 3.99 -22.62
CA SER A 596 -11.22 3.18 -23.67
C SER A 596 -11.44 1.67 -23.39
N LYS A 597 -11.95 0.93 -24.38
CA LYS A 597 -12.17 -0.52 -24.30
C LYS A 597 -11.43 -1.22 -25.42
N PRO A 598 -10.59 -2.24 -25.09
CA PRO A 598 -9.91 -3.06 -26.07
C PRO A 598 -10.91 -3.96 -26.81
N GLN A 599 -10.73 -4.08 -28.13
CA GLN A 599 -11.45 -4.98 -29.01
C GLN A 599 -10.43 -5.81 -29.81
N PRO A 600 -10.74 -7.09 -30.12
CA PRO A 600 -9.90 -7.89 -31.01
C PRO A 600 -9.67 -7.18 -32.35
N SER A 601 -8.46 -7.29 -32.91
CA SER A 601 -8.09 -6.65 -34.16
C SER A 601 -7.69 -7.68 -35.22
N ALA A 602 -8.44 -7.74 -36.33
CA ALA A 602 -8.11 -8.59 -37.46
C ALA A 602 -6.76 -8.24 -38.11
N ALA A 603 -6.40 -6.96 -38.13
CA ALA A 603 -5.10 -6.51 -38.64
C ALA A 603 -3.94 -7.04 -37.77
N THR A 604 -4.10 -7.04 -36.46
CA THR A 604 -3.10 -7.62 -35.54
C THR A 604 -2.98 -9.13 -35.74
N GLU A 605 -4.09 -9.85 -35.89
CA GLU A 605 -4.05 -11.29 -36.15
C GLU A 605 -3.30 -11.60 -37.45
N GLN A 606 -3.51 -10.84 -38.53
CA GLN A 606 -2.76 -10.98 -39.78
C GLN A 606 -1.25 -10.75 -39.60
N ILE A 607 -0.85 -9.73 -38.82
CA ILE A 607 0.55 -9.47 -38.53
C ILE A 607 1.14 -10.67 -37.75
N ILE A 608 0.48 -11.15 -36.71
CA ILE A 608 0.95 -12.31 -35.92
C ILE A 608 1.08 -13.52 -36.83
N GLN A 609 0.08 -13.84 -37.65
CA GLN A 609 0.08 -14.98 -38.55
C GLN A 609 1.25 -14.93 -39.56
N SER A 610 1.62 -13.74 -40.04
CA SER A 610 2.74 -13.55 -40.99
C SER A 610 4.11 -13.76 -40.34
N HIS A 611 4.18 -13.73 -39.00
CA HIS A 611 5.42 -13.88 -38.22
C HIS A 611 5.46 -15.16 -37.40
N LEU A 612 4.54 -16.12 -37.64
CA LEU A 612 4.62 -17.42 -36.99
C LEU A 612 5.94 -18.10 -37.35
N ARG A 613 6.68 -18.52 -36.31
CA ARG A 613 7.90 -19.33 -36.49
C ARG A 613 7.48 -20.65 -37.14
N SER A 614 8.16 -21.04 -38.24
CA SER A 614 7.80 -22.18 -39.07
C SER A 614 7.49 -23.42 -38.24
N LYS A 615 6.34 -24.00 -38.54
CA LYS A 615 5.71 -25.12 -37.88
C LYS A 615 6.68 -26.30 -37.67
N SER A 616 7.15 -26.49 -36.46
CA SER A 616 7.36 -27.85 -35.98
C SER A 616 5.98 -28.48 -35.75
N PRO A 617 5.67 -29.65 -36.27
CA PRO A 617 4.33 -30.22 -36.18
C PRO A 617 3.98 -30.83 -34.82
N ALA A 618 4.43 -30.27 -33.73
CA ALA A 618 4.29 -30.85 -32.40
C ALA A 618 4.14 -29.86 -31.27
N SER A 619 3.61 -28.66 -31.47
CA SER A 619 3.14 -27.91 -30.30
C SER A 619 1.64 -28.10 -30.16
N SER A 620 1.24 -29.10 -29.34
CA SER A 620 -0.04 -29.09 -28.68
C SER A 620 -0.32 -27.70 -28.12
N PRO A 621 -1.57 -27.23 -28.06
CA PRO A 621 -1.86 -25.93 -27.44
C PRO A 621 -1.23 -25.91 -26.05
N GLN A 622 -0.33 -24.95 -25.80
CA GLN A 622 0.38 -24.82 -24.53
C GLN A 622 -0.65 -24.73 -23.40
N SER A 623 -0.45 -25.51 -22.36
CA SER A 623 -1.32 -25.47 -21.18
C SER A 623 -1.20 -24.12 -20.47
N PRO A 624 -2.22 -23.68 -19.71
CA PRO A 624 -2.11 -22.46 -18.91
C PRO A 624 -0.89 -22.45 -17.97
N ALA A 625 -0.49 -23.61 -17.44
CA ALA A 625 0.69 -23.73 -16.58
C ALA A 625 1.98 -23.48 -17.37
N GLU A 626 2.14 -24.09 -18.55
CA GLU A 626 3.31 -23.86 -19.42
C GLU A 626 3.41 -22.40 -19.85
N LEU A 627 2.31 -21.74 -20.20
CA LEU A 627 2.31 -20.30 -20.49
C LEU A 627 2.76 -19.47 -19.29
N THR A 628 2.29 -19.83 -18.09
CA THR A 628 2.69 -19.15 -16.85
C THR A 628 4.18 -19.32 -16.58
N ASP A 629 4.69 -20.54 -16.65
CA ASP A 629 6.12 -20.82 -16.43
C ASP A 629 7.01 -20.08 -17.45
N ARG A 630 6.63 -20.11 -18.73
CA ARG A 630 7.32 -19.40 -19.80
C ARG A 630 7.37 -17.88 -19.57
N LEU A 631 6.28 -17.29 -19.06
CA LEU A 631 6.21 -15.86 -18.78
C LEU A 631 7.04 -15.47 -17.55
N PHE A 632 7.00 -16.25 -16.49
CA PHE A 632 7.51 -15.78 -15.19
C PHE A 632 8.87 -16.32 -14.79
N LEU A 633 9.29 -17.50 -15.25
CA LEU A 633 10.65 -18.01 -14.95
C LEU A 633 11.78 -17.11 -15.45
N PRO A 634 11.65 -16.39 -16.60
CA PRO A 634 12.68 -15.45 -17.04
C PRO A 634 12.78 -14.14 -16.22
N MET A 635 11.75 -13.81 -15.45
CA MET A 635 11.78 -12.65 -14.53
C MET A 635 12.71 -12.89 -13.36
#